data_8e6396e39e3db61f13f0852c783bc592
#
_entry.id   8e6396e39e3db61f13f0852c783bc592
#
_cell.length_a   1.000
_cell.length_b   1.000
_cell.length_c   1.000
_cell.angle_alpha   90.00
_cell.angle_beta   90.00
_cell.angle_gamma   90.00
#
_symmetry.space_group_name_H-M   'P 1'
#
loop_
_entity.id
_entity.type
_entity.pdbx_description
1 polymer ?
#
loop_
_entity_poly.entity_id
_entity_poly.type
_entity_poly.pdbx_seq_one_letter_code
_entity_poly.pdbx_strand_id
1 'polypeptide(L)'
;MGGHQSRHPTKAGPGYSSSNCRQIVTSLYPDALTRTYCVPPIQFNRVPYVRDIVPGTGHAALVLNPPSGAAPVHIVLTPSQQPPAACPPSQYSMWTQESQPQAVPGHVQESDLRDDFAQNHVMVNLQELGHSRHEAMFILSQLSFGNYLNQHAYAAAAAQLPRPSDLDMQQTKYSDGEADFVLIHRQHGILIGELKSVGKSQACSQNPQPPADADVAKRVTKAVKQLDRSETVVRHLVSDVSPGLTVRKALFLPYVSTAQLQRVLDNNPKLKKQSEGALISLTLSLLQAMCRSLGAANTAEAVQLCCCSDQLSQPASYWHVTPSVLSQLSTWWQHRMACTVDTLLTDDKYLDIVARFVGPATTVSVPCYNGVRVEVRTAGQAVAELGRRLALLVLTLHQLDLLNRDPRLVCLTGPPGTGKTVVLVLQGFRWLLQGHDVQVVSTDYDSRAASRMVAGQLEMALSADPTPPPTPGAVVRHHNDFFNSDADVQQAVTDLLAQVKDGQLHVLLDEARFDSSSVSGPRNTTLLDRLAESVPGLHLWAAGVLHTDIPPSLRPEPLTVPLRYAPSVLREVQTGVGRLQGVHNYSDSGVPAPGDGLRVIRLSHHGNAHRGRWPVECQQCGKEVAAELRRLGVGSGGSSLPNSPTPLSYRDVFIITRSSELQDDIKDDAGQVTSRASGVVRGLRDEGLPVCVLGLQDVRHNRARWEIDVDDMAVAATDRVTVTHYSWVQGLERRVVVMLPGRDKATDEGRNDELIDLSDRLLAASRCTTQLIMVDVPHVTTATSTAT
;
A
#
# COMPACT_ATOMS: atom_id res chain seq x y z
N MET A 1 -56.35 -17.38 20.16
CA MET A 1 -55.91 -16.34 21.14
C MET A 1 -54.42 -16.32 21.11
N GLY A 2 -53.83 -15.49 20.28
CA GLY A 2 -52.41 -15.33 20.11
C GLY A 2 -52.02 -13.91 20.46
N GLY A 3 -51.23 -13.78 21.55
CA GLY A 3 -50.81 -12.51 22.08
C GLY A 3 -49.67 -11.89 21.18
N HIS A 4 -49.97 -10.75 20.60
CA HIS A 4 -48.96 -9.85 20.03
C HIS A 4 -48.14 -9.22 21.15
N GLN A 5 -46.91 -9.66 21.35
CA GLN A 5 -45.93 -8.92 22.14
C GLN A 5 -45.44 -7.73 21.30
N SER A 6 -45.86 -6.53 21.71
CA SER A 6 -45.31 -5.26 21.25
C SER A 6 -43.85 -5.15 21.69
N ARG A 7 -42.89 -5.21 20.73
CA ARG A 7 -41.49 -4.85 21.00
C ARG A 7 -41.41 -3.36 21.29
N HIS A 8 -41.09 -3.00 22.54
CA HIS A 8 -40.71 -1.65 22.94
C HIS A 8 -39.49 -1.20 22.14
N PRO A 9 -39.42 0.06 21.65
CA PRO A 9 -38.24 0.59 21.01
C PRO A 9 -37.13 0.70 22.05
N THR A 10 -36.00 0.03 21.77
CA THR A 10 -34.76 0.20 22.53
C THR A 10 -34.33 1.66 22.48
N LYS A 11 -34.05 2.23 23.67
CA LYS A 11 -33.56 3.61 23.83
C LYS A 11 -32.39 3.86 22.87
N ALA A 12 -32.56 4.85 22.00
CA ALA A 12 -31.49 5.37 21.15
C ALA A 12 -30.31 5.79 22.02
N GLY A 13 -29.12 5.33 21.69
CA GLY A 13 -27.89 5.85 22.26
C GLY A 13 -27.76 7.37 22.01
N PRO A 14 -26.80 8.08 22.64
CA PRO A 14 -26.70 9.53 22.58
C PRO A 14 -26.69 10.00 21.10
N GLY A 15 -27.73 10.76 20.72
CA GLY A 15 -27.94 11.21 19.35
C GLY A 15 -26.75 12.05 18.88
N TYR A 16 -26.20 11.70 17.74
CA TYR A 16 -25.21 12.52 17.05
C TYR A 16 -25.90 13.81 16.56
N SER A 17 -25.61 14.92 17.22
CA SER A 17 -26.05 16.23 16.75
C SER A 17 -25.20 16.63 15.52
N SER A 18 -25.71 17.49 14.64
CA SER A 18 -24.98 18.06 13.51
C SER A 18 -23.63 18.67 13.94
N SER A 19 -23.59 19.29 15.14
CA SER A 19 -22.36 19.83 15.72
C SER A 19 -21.29 18.74 16.00
N ASN A 20 -21.69 17.58 16.47
CA ASN A 20 -20.76 16.47 16.74
C ASN A 20 -20.17 15.91 15.43
N CYS A 21 -20.98 15.80 14.35
CA CYS A 21 -20.48 15.32 13.05
C CYS A 21 -19.49 16.32 12.43
N ARG A 22 -19.74 17.63 12.53
CA ARG A 22 -18.79 18.66 12.08
C ARG A 22 -17.49 18.62 12.87
N GLN A 23 -17.55 18.43 14.19
CA GLN A 23 -16.36 18.31 15.04
C GLN A 23 -15.51 17.08 14.66
N ILE A 24 -16.15 15.96 14.30
CA ILE A 24 -15.45 14.77 13.80
C ILE A 24 -14.74 15.09 12.47
N VAL A 25 -15.41 15.78 11.53
CA VAL A 25 -14.79 16.15 10.25
C VAL A 25 -13.58 17.04 10.46
N THR A 26 -13.69 18.09 11.26
CA THR A 26 -12.58 19.02 11.52
C THR A 26 -11.41 18.36 12.25
N SER A 27 -11.70 17.34 13.09
CA SER A 27 -10.67 16.53 13.76
C SER A 27 -9.95 15.57 12.78
N LEU A 28 -10.70 14.89 11.90
CA LEU A 28 -10.13 13.92 10.95
C LEU A 28 -9.47 14.60 9.73
N TYR A 29 -9.95 15.78 9.35
CA TYR A 29 -9.54 16.54 8.18
C TYR A 29 -9.28 18.01 8.53
N PRO A 30 -8.20 18.31 9.24
CA PRO A 30 -7.94 19.67 9.74
C PRO A 30 -7.85 20.73 8.63
N ASP A 31 -7.40 20.31 7.43
CA ASP A 31 -7.27 21.18 6.26
C ASP A 31 -8.46 21.05 5.28
N ALA A 32 -9.64 20.65 5.75
CA ALA A 32 -10.84 20.41 4.93
C ALA A 32 -11.25 21.62 4.05
N LEU A 33 -10.93 22.83 4.50
CA LEU A 33 -11.26 24.08 3.78
C LEU A 33 -10.22 24.47 2.71
N THR A 34 -9.08 23.78 2.65
CA THR A 34 -7.96 24.18 1.79
C THR A 34 -7.40 23.06 0.94
N ARG A 35 -7.73 21.79 1.24
CA ARG A 35 -7.16 20.63 0.58
C ARG A 35 -8.18 19.70 -0.05
N THR A 36 -7.71 18.92 -1.01
CA THR A 36 -8.46 17.81 -1.59
C THR A 36 -8.25 16.55 -0.77
N TYR A 37 -9.34 15.87 -0.42
CA TYR A 37 -9.35 14.58 0.26
C TYR A 37 -10.08 13.52 -0.56
N CYS A 38 -9.52 12.32 -0.61
CA CYS A 38 -10.20 11.12 -1.10
C CYS A 38 -10.70 10.30 0.09
N VAL A 39 -11.92 9.80 0.01
CA VAL A 39 -12.53 8.92 1.02
C VAL A 39 -13.18 7.72 0.31
N PRO A 40 -12.60 6.53 0.45
CA PRO A 40 -11.39 6.21 1.18
C PRO A 40 -10.13 6.80 0.53
N PRO A 41 -9.08 7.04 1.30
CA PRO A 41 -7.80 7.51 0.74
C PRO A 41 -7.06 6.43 -0.07
N ILE A 42 -7.58 5.22 -0.09
CA ILE A 42 -7.07 4.06 -0.82
C ILE A 42 -8.23 3.29 -1.43
N GLN A 43 -8.02 2.75 -2.62
CA GLN A 43 -8.91 1.78 -3.23
C GLN A 43 -8.40 0.37 -2.96
N PHE A 44 -9.26 -0.50 -2.42
CA PHE A 44 -8.92 -1.90 -2.19
C PHE A 44 -9.31 -2.73 -3.41
N ASN A 45 -8.32 -3.42 -3.97
CA ASN A 45 -8.45 -4.21 -5.18
C ASN A 45 -8.78 -5.67 -4.86
N ARG A 46 -9.54 -6.30 -5.73
CA ARG A 46 -9.73 -7.75 -5.73
C ARG A 46 -8.48 -8.40 -6.27
N VAL A 47 -7.94 -9.38 -5.53
CA VAL A 47 -6.72 -10.10 -5.93
C VAL A 47 -7.04 -11.59 -6.05
N PRO A 48 -6.66 -12.23 -7.16
CA PRO A 48 -6.96 -13.65 -7.40
C PRO A 48 -5.99 -14.54 -6.61
N TYR A 49 -6.29 -14.78 -5.34
CA TYR A 49 -5.56 -15.74 -4.51
C TYR A 49 -6.28 -17.08 -4.45
N VAL A 50 -5.50 -18.15 -4.41
CA VAL A 50 -5.95 -19.51 -4.05
C VAL A 50 -5.28 -19.88 -2.73
N ARG A 51 -5.97 -20.58 -1.84
CA ARG A 51 -5.33 -21.16 -0.66
C ARG A 51 -4.68 -22.47 -1.02
N ASP A 52 -3.42 -22.64 -0.60
CA ASP A 52 -2.67 -23.88 -0.74
C ASP A 52 -1.85 -24.13 0.52
N ILE A 53 -1.37 -25.34 0.69
CA ILE A 53 -0.57 -25.73 1.85
C ILE A 53 0.91 -25.61 1.48
N VAL A 54 1.67 -24.92 2.35
CA VAL A 54 3.12 -24.85 2.21
C VAL A 54 3.73 -26.24 2.46
N PRO A 55 4.50 -26.77 1.50
CA PRO A 55 5.02 -28.13 1.57
C PRO A 55 5.82 -28.40 2.85
N GLY A 56 5.49 -29.49 3.52
CA GLY A 56 6.20 -29.95 4.71
C GLY A 56 5.98 -29.13 5.98
N THR A 57 5.13 -28.11 5.96
CA THR A 57 4.87 -27.25 7.15
C THR A 57 3.44 -27.39 7.69
N GLY A 58 2.50 -27.90 6.91
CA GLY A 58 1.07 -27.93 7.29
C GLY A 58 0.38 -26.56 7.30
N HIS A 59 1.10 -25.45 7.10
CA HIS A 59 0.53 -24.12 7.11
C HIS A 59 -0.07 -23.72 5.77
N ALA A 60 -1.20 -23.01 5.80
CA ALA A 60 -1.85 -22.48 4.61
C ALA A 60 -1.21 -21.14 4.19
N ALA A 61 -0.95 -20.99 2.90
CA ALA A 61 -0.56 -19.74 2.26
C ALA A 61 -1.60 -19.28 1.23
N LEU A 62 -1.59 -18.00 0.91
CA LEU A 62 -2.28 -17.46 -0.25
C LEU A 62 -1.34 -17.57 -1.44
N VAL A 63 -1.76 -18.29 -2.48
CA VAL A 63 -0.96 -18.44 -3.70
C VAL A 63 -1.58 -17.57 -4.80
N LEU A 64 -0.76 -16.72 -5.41
CA LEU A 64 -1.18 -15.88 -6.49
C LEU A 64 -1.47 -16.72 -7.73
N ASN A 65 -2.71 -16.68 -8.20
CA ASN A 65 -3.15 -17.36 -9.41
C ASN A 65 -3.15 -16.38 -10.59
N PRO A 66 -2.32 -16.58 -11.62
CA PRO A 66 -2.33 -15.70 -12.79
C PRO A 66 -3.67 -15.83 -13.52
N PRO A 67 -4.19 -14.76 -14.15
CA PRO A 67 -5.52 -14.71 -14.79
C PRO A 67 -5.68 -15.58 -16.04
N SER A 68 -4.73 -16.39 -16.44
CA SER A 68 -4.79 -17.24 -17.62
C SER A 68 -5.25 -18.65 -17.31
N GLY A 69 -6.56 -18.90 -17.45
CA GLY A 69 -7.15 -20.11 -18.02
C GLY A 69 -6.83 -21.51 -17.46
N ALA A 70 -5.99 -21.67 -16.46
CA ALA A 70 -5.76 -22.97 -15.84
C ALA A 70 -6.85 -23.22 -14.79
N ALA A 71 -7.56 -24.35 -14.93
CA ALA A 71 -8.59 -24.75 -13.98
C ALA A 71 -8.06 -24.82 -12.56
N PRO A 72 -8.80 -24.33 -11.55
CA PRO A 72 -8.36 -24.41 -10.16
C PRO A 72 -8.27 -25.89 -9.75
N VAL A 73 -7.13 -26.26 -9.18
CA VAL A 73 -6.99 -27.55 -8.53
C VAL A 73 -7.85 -27.51 -7.26
N HIS A 74 -8.94 -28.23 -7.23
CA HIS A 74 -9.80 -28.38 -6.07
C HIS A 74 -9.09 -29.21 -5.00
N ILE A 75 -8.63 -28.55 -3.94
CA ILE A 75 -8.20 -29.24 -2.73
C ILE A 75 -9.34 -29.16 -1.71
N VAL A 76 -9.87 -30.33 -1.36
CA VAL A 76 -10.86 -30.48 -0.29
C VAL A 76 -10.13 -30.44 1.05
N LEU A 77 -10.34 -29.37 1.83
CA LEU A 77 -9.79 -29.25 3.18
C LEU A 77 -10.80 -29.80 4.20
N THR A 78 -10.37 -30.77 4.99
CA THR A 78 -11.07 -31.22 6.20
C THR A 78 -10.90 -30.21 7.35
N PRO A 79 -11.95 -29.94 8.16
CA PRO A 79 -11.89 -28.93 9.22
C PRO A 79 -11.08 -29.45 10.42
N SER A 80 -10.04 -28.74 10.80
CA SER A 80 -9.29 -28.94 12.04
C SER A 80 -9.61 -27.82 13.06
N GLN A 81 -9.67 -28.25 14.31
CA GLN A 81 -10.17 -27.59 15.52
C GLN A 81 -9.56 -26.21 15.84
N GLN A 82 -10.32 -25.41 16.61
CA GLN A 82 -9.95 -24.07 17.10
C GLN A 82 -8.72 -24.05 18.00
N PRO A 83 -7.82 -23.07 17.86
CA PRO A 83 -6.70 -22.85 18.77
C PRO A 83 -7.09 -22.05 20.02
N PRO A 84 -6.37 -22.16 21.15
CA PRO A 84 -6.58 -21.44 22.37
C PRO A 84 -6.12 -19.97 22.30
N ALA A 85 -6.64 -19.15 23.22
CA ALA A 85 -6.52 -17.70 23.22
C ALA A 85 -5.10 -17.15 23.50
N ALA A 86 -4.71 -16.24 22.63
CA ALA A 86 -4.00 -14.99 22.77
C ALA A 86 -2.65 -14.89 23.51
N CYS A 87 -1.61 -14.79 22.69
CA CYS A 87 -0.52 -13.82 22.91
C CYS A 87 -0.73 -12.57 22.05
N PRO A 88 -0.30 -11.36 22.46
CA PRO A 88 -0.46 -10.16 21.64
C PRO A 88 0.37 -10.28 20.35
N PRO A 89 -0.23 -10.06 19.18
CA PRO A 89 0.43 -10.26 17.91
C PRO A 89 1.53 -9.22 17.71
N SER A 90 2.77 -9.67 17.51
CA SER A 90 3.76 -8.84 16.86
C SER A 90 3.33 -8.66 15.41
N GLN A 91 3.10 -7.42 14.97
CA GLN A 91 2.47 -7.08 13.68
C GLN A 91 3.31 -7.49 12.45
N TYR A 92 4.46 -8.12 12.65
CA TYR A 92 5.42 -8.54 11.63
C TYR A 92 5.60 -10.06 11.53
N SER A 93 4.83 -10.85 12.28
CA SER A 93 4.91 -12.29 12.22
C SER A 93 4.02 -12.83 11.09
N MET A 94 4.62 -13.50 10.11
CA MET A 94 3.88 -14.25 9.09
C MET A 94 3.03 -15.41 9.68
N TRP A 95 3.26 -15.77 10.94
CA TRP A 95 2.60 -16.88 11.65
C TRP A 95 1.41 -16.43 12.49
N THR A 96 1.28 -15.15 12.80
CA THR A 96 0.09 -14.61 13.49
C THR A 96 -1.01 -14.35 12.47
N GLN A 97 -1.52 -15.41 11.86
CA GLN A 97 -2.84 -15.33 11.24
C GLN A 97 -3.85 -15.28 12.40
N GLU A 98 -4.40 -14.11 12.66
CA GLU A 98 -5.69 -14.06 13.34
C GLU A 98 -6.62 -15.05 12.64
N SER A 99 -7.25 -15.92 13.42
CA SER A 99 -8.25 -16.88 12.95
C SER A 99 -9.39 -16.13 12.26
N GLN A 100 -9.17 -15.76 11.00
CA GLN A 100 -10.21 -15.21 10.15
C GLN A 100 -11.15 -16.35 9.76
N PRO A 101 -12.48 -16.08 9.74
CA PRO A 101 -13.44 -17.09 9.34
C PRO A 101 -13.03 -17.71 8.00
N GLN A 102 -13.12 -19.02 7.93
CA GLN A 102 -12.69 -19.89 6.81
C GLN A 102 -13.56 -19.69 5.56
N ALA A 103 -13.53 -18.52 4.99
CA ALA A 103 -14.19 -18.30 3.73
C ALA A 103 -13.20 -18.41 2.58
N VAL A 104 -13.47 -19.33 1.70
CA VAL A 104 -12.76 -19.47 0.42
C VAL A 104 -12.85 -18.13 -0.30
N PRO A 105 -11.72 -17.54 -0.76
CA PRO A 105 -11.78 -16.33 -1.57
C PRO A 105 -12.71 -16.55 -2.76
N GLY A 106 -13.69 -15.68 -2.93
CA GLY A 106 -14.58 -15.75 -4.10
C GLY A 106 -13.77 -15.69 -5.39
N HIS A 107 -14.22 -16.39 -6.42
CA HIS A 107 -13.58 -16.32 -7.73
C HIS A 107 -13.59 -14.88 -8.24
N VAL A 108 -12.43 -14.29 -8.44
CA VAL A 108 -12.25 -12.93 -8.99
C VAL A 108 -12.32 -13.02 -10.50
N GLN A 109 -13.33 -12.37 -11.10
CA GLN A 109 -13.49 -12.33 -12.55
C GLN A 109 -12.58 -11.23 -13.16
N GLU A 110 -12.21 -11.39 -14.44
CA GLU A 110 -11.46 -10.36 -15.19
C GLU A 110 -12.23 -9.01 -15.24
N SER A 111 -13.58 -9.07 -15.29
CA SER A 111 -14.41 -7.86 -15.19
C SER A 111 -14.21 -7.11 -13.90
N ASP A 112 -14.01 -7.82 -12.80
CA ASP A 112 -13.84 -7.22 -11.47
C ASP A 112 -12.49 -6.49 -11.36
N LEU A 113 -11.43 -7.10 -11.88
CA LEU A 113 -10.10 -6.47 -11.94
C LEU A 113 -10.11 -5.21 -12.81
N ARG A 114 -10.83 -5.27 -13.94
CA ARG A 114 -10.98 -4.13 -14.83
C ARG A 114 -11.75 -2.99 -14.19
N ASP A 115 -12.81 -3.30 -13.42
CA ASP A 115 -13.62 -2.30 -12.73
C ASP A 115 -12.81 -1.63 -11.60
N ASP A 116 -12.05 -2.40 -10.80
CA ASP A 116 -11.15 -1.87 -9.77
C ASP A 116 -10.07 -0.97 -10.38
N PHE A 117 -9.49 -1.39 -11.50
CA PHE A 117 -8.48 -0.61 -12.21
C PHE A 117 -9.03 0.70 -12.78
N ALA A 118 -10.23 0.68 -13.36
CA ALA A 118 -10.91 1.87 -13.86
C ALA A 118 -11.23 2.86 -12.74
N GLN A 119 -11.62 2.34 -11.56
CA GLN A 119 -11.89 3.13 -10.36
C GLN A 119 -10.61 3.86 -9.88
N ASN A 120 -9.50 3.14 -9.78
CA ASN A 120 -8.20 3.71 -9.41
C ASN A 120 -7.76 4.78 -10.40
N HIS A 121 -7.90 4.50 -11.70
CA HIS A 121 -7.53 5.42 -12.78
C HIS A 121 -8.24 6.77 -12.65
N VAL A 122 -9.56 6.76 -12.52
CA VAL A 122 -10.36 8.00 -12.38
C VAL A 122 -10.03 8.70 -11.07
N MET A 123 -9.91 7.94 -9.95
CA MET A 123 -9.62 8.51 -8.63
C MET A 123 -8.29 9.28 -8.62
N VAL A 124 -7.21 8.69 -9.16
CA VAL A 124 -5.89 9.33 -9.21
C VAL A 124 -5.94 10.63 -10.03
N ASN A 125 -6.62 10.61 -11.19
CA ASN A 125 -6.72 11.81 -12.04
C ASN A 125 -7.53 12.94 -11.35
N LEU A 126 -8.64 12.62 -10.69
CA LEU A 126 -9.42 13.61 -9.93
C LEU A 126 -8.65 14.15 -8.73
N GLN A 127 -7.90 13.31 -8.03
CA GLN A 127 -7.06 13.71 -6.92
C GLN A 127 -5.94 14.66 -7.37
N GLU A 128 -5.28 14.37 -8.50
CA GLU A 128 -4.27 15.27 -9.09
C GLU A 128 -4.84 16.59 -9.55
N LEU A 129 -6.02 16.56 -10.14
CA LEU A 129 -6.72 17.79 -10.51
C LEU A 129 -6.93 18.70 -9.30
N GLY A 130 -7.45 18.15 -8.19
CA GLY A 130 -7.70 18.94 -7.00
C GLY A 130 -6.42 19.49 -6.37
N HIS A 131 -5.37 18.69 -6.33
CA HIS A 131 -4.07 19.14 -5.81
C HIS A 131 -3.42 20.21 -6.69
N SER A 132 -3.42 20.03 -8.01
CA SER A 132 -2.81 21.01 -8.95
C SER A 132 -3.53 22.37 -8.94
N ARG A 133 -4.81 22.39 -8.62
CA ARG A 133 -5.64 23.61 -8.56
C ARG A 133 -5.72 24.21 -7.16
N HIS A 134 -5.14 23.54 -6.15
CA HIS A 134 -5.25 23.92 -4.73
C HIS A 134 -6.71 24.12 -4.27
N GLU A 135 -7.61 23.28 -4.77
CA GLU A 135 -9.05 23.38 -4.47
C GLU A 135 -9.42 22.50 -3.27
N ALA A 136 -10.32 23.04 -2.43
CA ALA A 136 -10.89 22.30 -1.31
C ALA A 136 -12.06 21.44 -1.79
N MET A 137 -11.90 20.12 -1.78
CA MET A 137 -12.95 19.18 -2.14
C MET A 137 -12.77 17.82 -1.49
N PHE A 138 -13.88 17.10 -1.36
CA PHE A 138 -13.91 15.69 -0.97
C PHE A 138 -14.37 14.84 -2.15
N ILE A 139 -13.58 13.82 -2.45
CA ILE A 139 -13.86 12.83 -3.49
C ILE A 139 -14.21 11.51 -2.78
N LEU A 140 -15.49 11.18 -2.74
CA LEU A 140 -15.97 9.94 -2.16
C LEU A 140 -16.17 8.90 -3.27
N SER A 141 -15.74 7.68 -3.03
CA SER A 141 -15.95 6.58 -3.94
C SER A 141 -16.73 5.45 -3.29
N GLN A 142 -17.46 4.68 -4.11
CA GLN A 142 -18.23 3.51 -3.68
C GLN A 142 -19.25 3.83 -2.56
N LEU A 143 -20.00 4.93 -2.73
CA LEU A 143 -21.02 5.34 -1.77
C LEU A 143 -22.24 4.44 -1.85
N SER A 144 -22.36 3.47 -0.95
CA SER A 144 -23.54 2.58 -0.89
C SER A 144 -24.70 3.27 -0.21
N PHE A 145 -25.85 3.35 -0.90
CA PHE A 145 -27.04 4.04 -0.38
C PHE A 145 -27.63 3.37 0.85
N GLY A 146 -27.57 2.04 0.92
CA GLY A 146 -28.09 1.28 2.06
C GLY A 146 -27.44 1.68 3.38
N ASN A 147 -26.17 2.05 3.36
CA ASN A 147 -25.45 2.53 4.54
C ASN A 147 -26.00 3.87 5.06
N TYR A 148 -26.43 4.75 4.15
CA TYR A 148 -26.94 6.07 4.51
C TYR A 148 -28.44 6.05 4.80
N LEU A 149 -29.20 5.16 4.18
CA LEU A 149 -30.65 5.11 4.33
C LEU A 149 -31.11 4.19 5.46
N ASN A 150 -30.30 3.16 5.82
CA ASN A 150 -30.72 2.10 6.74
C ASN A 150 -29.92 1.99 8.05
N GLN A 151 -28.77 2.63 8.18
CA GLN A 151 -27.96 2.54 9.41
C GLN A 151 -28.35 3.58 10.45
N HIS A 152 -28.66 3.10 11.67
CA HIS A 152 -29.11 3.93 12.77
C HIS A 152 -28.14 5.05 13.20
N ALA A 153 -26.83 4.82 13.12
CA ALA A 153 -25.84 5.82 13.53
C ALA A 153 -25.81 7.03 12.57
N TYR A 154 -26.00 6.80 11.28
CA TYR A 154 -26.11 7.82 10.27
C TYR A 154 -27.56 8.33 10.18
N ALA A 155 -28.52 7.41 10.24
CA ALA A 155 -29.92 7.72 10.28
C ALA A 155 -30.30 8.60 11.49
N ALA A 156 -29.55 8.63 12.58
CA ALA A 156 -29.85 9.56 13.67
C ALA A 156 -29.65 11.02 13.26
N ALA A 157 -28.66 11.37 12.45
CA ALA A 157 -28.51 12.68 11.86
C ALA A 157 -29.47 12.91 10.68
N ALA A 158 -29.76 11.87 9.90
CA ALA A 158 -30.71 11.87 8.79
C ALA A 158 -32.14 11.53 9.19
N ALA A 159 -32.38 10.94 10.38
CA ALA A 159 -33.70 10.49 10.84
C ALA A 159 -34.68 11.62 11.17
N GLN A 160 -34.16 12.83 11.26
CA GLN A 160 -35.00 14.03 11.31
C GLN A 160 -35.41 14.51 9.92
N LEU A 161 -34.85 13.94 8.85
CA LEU A 161 -35.27 14.26 7.49
C LEU A 161 -36.62 13.54 7.20
N PRO A 162 -37.66 14.28 6.80
CA PRO A 162 -38.89 13.67 6.31
C PRO A 162 -38.49 12.79 5.12
N ARG A 163 -38.89 11.51 5.12
CA ARG A 163 -38.71 10.62 3.97
C ARG A 163 -39.47 11.24 2.79
N PRO A 164 -38.86 11.46 1.63
CA PRO A 164 -39.60 11.84 0.46
C PRO A 164 -40.65 10.78 0.18
N SER A 165 -41.86 11.19 -0.15
CA SER A 165 -42.97 10.32 -0.49
C SER A 165 -42.62 9.34 -1.64
N ASP A 166 -41.61 9.70 -2.46
CA ASP A 166 -41.14 8.93 -3.61
C ASP A 166 -40.03 7.95 -3.27
N LEU A 167 -39.45 8.00 -2.06
CA LEU A 167 -38.51 7.01 -1.56
C LEU A 167 -39.26 5.98 -0.69
N ASP A 168 -40.14 5.22 -1.32
CA ASP A 168 -40.80 4.09 -0.66
C ASP A 168 -39.74 3.04 -0.30
N MET A 169 -39.46 2.95 1.00
CA MET A 169 -38.44 2.06 1.56
C MET A 169 -38.78 0.57 1.42
N GLN A 170 -40.01 0.25 1.01
CA GLN A 170 -40.37 -1.14 0.66
C GLN A 170 -39.89 -1.50 -0.76
N GLN A 171 -39.53 -0.51 -1.59
CA GLN A 171 -38.87 -0.77 -2.86
C GLN A 171 -37.37 -0.91 -2.63
N THR A 172 -36.86 -2.13 -2.74
CA THR A 172 -35.42 -2.49 -2.77
C THR A 172 -34.58 -1.62 -3.75
N LYS A 173 -35.25 -0.88 -4.62
CA LYS A 173 -34.69 -0.03 -5.67
C LYS A 173 -33.69 1.04 -5.16
N TYR A 174 -33.85 1.58 -3.96
CA TYR A 174 -32.95 2.62 -3.43
C TYR A 174 -31.97 2.09 -2.39
N SER A 175 -32.29 1.03 -1.68
CA SER A 175 -31.41 0.44 -0.66
C SER A 175 -30.19 -0.26 -1.24
N ASP A 176 -30.32 -0.89 -2.44
CA ASP A 176 -29.29 -1.72 -3.04
C ASP A 176 -28.42 -0.99 -4.09
N GLY A 177 -28.48 0.36 -4.12
CA GLY A 177 -27.71 1.17 -5.05
C GLY A 177 -26.45 1.74 -4.42
N GLU A 178 -25.56 2.14 -5.31
CA GLU A 178 -24.35 2.89 -4.96
C GLU A 178 -24.09 3.98 -5.98
N ALA A 179 -23.34 5.02 -5.59
CA ALA A 179 -22.73 5.96 -6.50
C ALA A 179 -21.24 5.66 -6.57
N ASP A 180 -20.69 5.53 -7.79
CA ASP A 180 -19.26 5.25 -7.97
C ASP A 180 -18.43 6.41 -7.42
N PHE A 181 -18.85 7.67 -7.65
CA PHE A 181 -18.23 8.87 -7.12
C PHE A 181 -19.25 9.91 -6.64
N VAL A 182 -18.95 10.53 -5.50
CA VAL A 182 -19.61 11.77 -5.05
C VAL A 182 -18.51 12.78 -4.70
N LEU A 183 -18.45 13.87 -5.44
CA LEU A 183 -17.50 14.95 -5.27
C LEU A 183 -18.21 16.11 -4.57
N ILE A 184 -17.70 16.58 -3.46
CA ILE A 184 -18.21 17.73 -2.72
C ILE A 184 -17.15 18.84 -2.83
N HIS A 185 -17.45 19.86 -3.61
CA HIS A 185 -16.55 20.99 -3.85
C HIS A 185 -16.98 22.21 -3.06
N ARG A 186 -16.04 22.89 -2.40
CA ARG A 186 -16.34 24.05 -1.53
C ARG A 186 -17.06 25.18 -2.26
N GLN A 187 -16.73 25.41 -3.53
CA GLN A 187 -17.31 26.53 -4.31
C GLN A 187 -18.40 26.10 -5.28
N HIS A 188 -18.35 24.85 -5.79
CA HIS A 188 -19.17 24.44 -6.93
C HIS A 188 -20.29 23.44 -6.58
N GLY A 189 -20.47 23.10 -5.29
CA GLY A 189 -21.51 22.17 -4.87
C GLY A 189 -21.12 20.70 -5.06
N ILE A 190 -22.07 19.87 -5.47
CA ILE A 190 -21.88 18.41 -5.58
C ILE A 190 -21.84 17.95 -7.04
N LEU A 191 -20.88 17.10 -7.37
CA LEU A 191 -20.84 16.31 -8.60
C LEU A 191 -21.01 14.83 -8.28
N ILE A 192 -21.97 14.19 -8.92
CA ILE A 192 -22.15 12.73 -8.88
C ILE A 192 -21.56 12.13 -10.15
N GLY A 193 -20.71 11.15 -9.98
CA GLY A 193 -20.05 10.43 -11.05
C GLY A 193 -20.49 8.98 -11.15
N GLU A 194 -20.70 8.49 -12.33
CA GLU A 194 -20.92 7.08 -12.62
C GLU A 194 -19.82 6.58 -13.56
N LEU A 195 -19.18 5.48 -13.19
CA LEU A 195 -18.06 4.89 -13.91
C LEU A 195 -18.50 3.67 -14.71
N LYS A 196 -18.04 3.57 -15.95
CA LYS A 196 -18.22 2.36 -16.75
C LYS A 196 -16.93 1.92 -17.42
N SER A 197 -16.42 0.78 -16.98
CA SER A 197 -15.30 0.09 -17.60
C SER A 197 -15.81 -0.75 -18.76
N VAL A 198 -15.73 -0.24 -19.98
CA VAL A 198 -16.20 -0.93 -21.19
C VAL A 198 -15.01 -1.50 -21.95
N GLY A 199 -15.10 -2.74 -22.45
CA GLY A 199 -14.06 -3.39 -23.24
C GLY A 199 -13.33 -4.52 -22.53
N LYS A 200 -12.29 -5.07 -23.16
CA LYS A 200 -11.39 -6.05 -22.53
C LYS A 200 -10.40 -5.32 -21.60
N SER A 201 -9.87 -6.04 -20.61
CA SER A 201 -8.89 -5.47 -19.68
C SER A 201 -7.67 -4.94 -20.45
N GLN A 202 -7.42 -3.63 -20.34
CA GLN A 202 -6.28 -2.96 -20.98
C GLN A 202 -5.01 -3.07 -20.13
N ALA A 203 -5.15 -3.40 -18.84
CA ALA A 203 -4.02 -3.52 -17.92
C ALA A 203 -3.05 -4.65 -18.26
N CYS A 204 -3.54 -5.68 -18.98
CA CYS A 204 -2.74 -6.87 -19.33
C CYS A 204 -2.50 -7.03 -20.85
N SER A 205 -2.93 -6.09 -21.70
CA SER A 205 -2.80 -6.21 -23.15
C SER A 205 -1.84 -5.17 -23.72
N GLN A 206 -0.81 -5.63 -24.40
CA GLN A 206 0.13 -4.76 -25.15
C GLN A 206 -0.54 -4.04 -26.33
N ASN A 207 -1.74 -4.45 -26.72
CA ASN A 207 -2.46 -3.85 -27.86
C ASN A 207 -3.97 -3.80 -27.57
N PRO A 208 -4.44 -2.80 -26.80
CA PRO A 208 -5.83 -2.70 -26.40
C PRO A 208 -6.74 -2.38 -27.59
N GLN A 209 -7.66 -3.27 -27.89
CA GLN A 209 -8.70 -3.03 -28.89
C GLN A 209 -9.81 -2.14 -28.30
N PRO A 210 -10.28 -1.12 -29.02
CA PRO A 210 -11.38 -0.30 -28.56
C PRO A 210 -12.64 -1.14 -28.35
N PRO A 211 -13.46 -0.81 -27.32
CA PRO A 211 -14.70 -1.55 -27.08
C PRO A 211 -15.68 -1.42 -28.24
N ALA A 212 -16.55 -2.43 -28.41
CA ALA A 212 -17.57 -2.38 -29.43
C ALA A 212 -18.61 -1.28 -29.13
N ASP A 213 -19.05 -0.54 -30.15
CA ASP A 213 -19.99 0.59 -30.00
C ASP A 213 -21.33 0.16 -29.35
N ALA A 214 -21.80 -1.08 -29.61
CA ALA A 214 -22.99 -1.62 -28.99
C ALA A 214 -22.85 -1.82 -27.48
N ASP A 215 -21.67 -2.24 -27.02
CA ASP A 215 -21.39 -2.42 -25.59
C ASP A 215 -21.29 -1.05 -24.88
N VAL A 216 -20.70 -0.08 -25.55
CA VAL A 216 -20.65 1.31 -25.07
C VAL A 216 -22.08 1.84 -24.89
N ALA A 217 -22.95 1.74 -25.90
CA ALA A 217 -24.33 2.19 -25.85
C ALA A 217 -25.12 1.53 -24.71
N LYS A 218 -24.98 0.23 -24.54
CA LYS A 218 -25.65 -0.55 -23.47
C LYS A 218 -25.20 -0.08 -22.07
N ARG A 219 -23.89 0.13 -21.88
CA ARG A 219 -23.32 0.57 -20.60
C ARG A 219 -23.69 2.01 -20.27
N VAL A 220 -23.65 2.92 -21.26
CA VAL A 220 -24.09 4.31 -21.11
C VAL A 220 -25.57 4.39 -20.72
N THR A 221 -26.43 3.57 -21.36
CA THR A 221 -27.86 3.51 -20.98
C THR A 221 -28.08 3.12 -19.53
N LYS A 222 -27.28 2.15 -19.02
CA LYS A 222 -27.34 1.75 -17.61
C LYS A 222 -26.83 2.87 -16.70
N ALA A 223 -25.73 3.52 -17.07
CA ALA A 223 -25.11 4.59 -16.29
C ALA A 223 -26.02 5.80 -16.11
N VAL A 224 -26.70 6.24 -17.15
CA VAL A 224 -27.66 7.36 -17.09
C VAL A 224 -28.77 7.08 -16.05
N LYS A 225 -29.31 5.87 -16.02
CA LYS A 225 -30.33 5.49 -15.03
C LYS A 225 -29.76 5.47 -13.61
N GLN A 226 -28.51 5.04 -13.44
CA GLN A 226 -27.83 5.04 -12.16
C GLN A 226 -27.56 6.47 -11.67
N LEU A 227 -27.09 7.37 -12.56
CA LEU A 227 -26.89 8.79 -12.24
C LEU A 227 -28.16 9.48 -11.76
N ASP A 228 -29.31 9.27 -12.43
CA ASP A 228 -30.58 9.87 -12.02
C ASP A 228 -31.03 9.38 -10.64
N ARG A 229 -30.81 8.08 -10.38
CA ARG A 229 -31.08 7.49 -9.08
C ARG A 229 -30.17 8.05 -7.98
N SER A 230 -28.88 8.15 -8.26
CA SER A 230 -27.88 8.71 -7.34
C SER A 230 -28.16 10.18 -7.02
N GLU A 231 -28.59 10.96 -8.01
CA GLU A 231 -29.03 12.34 -7.80
C GLU A 231 -30.20 12.42 -6.82
N THR A 232 -31.21 11.58 -6.98
CA THR A 232 -32.37 11.56 -6.09
C THR A 232 -31.98 11.31 -4.65
N VAL A 233 -31.10 10.29 -4.42
CA VAL A 233 -30.61 9.95 -3.09
C VAL A 233 -29.75 11.05 -2.48
N VAL A 234 -28.79 11.61 -3.23
CA VAL A 234 -27.89 12.66 -2.74
C VAL A 234 -28.67 13.94 -2.43
N ARG A 235 -29.61 14.35 -3.28
CA ARG A 235 -30.48 15.51 -3.01
C ARG A 235 -31.28 15.32 -1.72
N HIS A 236 -31.81 14.13 -1.48
CA HIS A 236 -32.49 13.80 -0.24
C HIS A 236 -31.55 13.95 0.95
N LEU A 237 -30.34 13.38 0.88
CA LEU A 237 -29.36 13.38 1.97
C LEU A 237 -28.88 14.79 2.38
N VAL A 238 -28.98 15.79 1.52
CA VAL A 238 -28.55 17.17 1.80
C VAL A 238 -29.69 18.17 1.87
N SER A 239 -30.94 17.72 1.80
CA SER A 239 -32.14 18.58 1.67
C SER A 239 -32.38 19.50 2.85
N ASP A 240 -31.97 19.11 4.06
CA ASP A 240 -32.09 19.91 5.28
C ASP A 240 -30.98 20.97 5.41
N VAL A 241 -29.77 20.66 4.92
CA VAL A 241 -28.58 21.52 5.03
C VAL A 241 -28.59 22.59 3.94
N SER A 242 -28.94 22.20 2.74
CA SER A 242 -28.93 23.10 1.57
C SER A 242 -30.00 22.70 0.53
N PRO A 243 -31.27 23.03 0.75
CA PRO A 243 -32.39 22.59 -0.10
C PRO A 243 -32.34 23.09 -1.54
N GLY A 244 -31.52 24.04 -1.88
CA GLY A 244 -31.32 24.53 -3.25
C GLY A 244 -29.97 24.19 -3.87
N LEU A 245 -29.22 23.26 -3.26
CA LEU A 245 -27.88 22.91 -3.72
C LEU A 245 -27.90 22.36 -5.13
N THR A 246 -27.04 22.90 -5.99
CA THR A 246 -26.81 22.38 -7.33
C THR A 246 -26.08 21.06 -7.26
N VAL A 247 -26.73 20.00 -7.74
CA VAL A 247 -26.15 18.68 -7.92
C VAL A 247 -25.93 18.45 -9.41
N ARG A 248 -24.69 18.26 -9.81
CA ARG A 248 -24.30 17.97 -11.20
C ARG A 248 -24.02 16.50 -11.37
N LYS A 249 -24.06 16.02 -12.59
CA LYS A 249 -23.80 14.62 -12.94
C LYS A 249 -22.73 14.50 -14.02
N ALA A 250 -21.85 13.50 -13.91
CA ALA A 250 -20.85 13.17 -14.92
C ALA A 250 -20.76 11.67 -15.17
N LEU A 251 -20.47 11.30 -16.39
CA LEU A 251 -20.18 9.93 -16.78
C LEU A 251 -18.67 9.80 -17.01
N PHE A 252 -18.04 8.82 -16.34
CA PHE A 252 -16.62 8.51 -16.49
C PHE A 252 -16.45 7.26 -17.35
N LEU A 253 -15.71 7.40 -18.45
CA LEU A 253 -15.48 6.36 -19.45
C LEU A 253 -13.98 6.21 -19.75
N PRO A 254 -13.18 5.67 -18.82
CA PRO A 254 -11.72 5.69 -18.92
C PRO A 254 -11.13 4.90 -20.09
N TYR A 255 -11.94 4.09 -20.78
CA TYR A 255 -11.51 3.28 -21.92
C TYR A 255 -12.26 3.61 -23.22
N VAL A 256 -13.03 4.68 -23.24
CA VAL A 256 -13.79 5.15 -24.41
C VAL A 256 -13.35 6.58 -24.72
N SER A 257 -12.94 6.84 -25.95
CA SER A 257 -12.59 8.20 -26.38
C SER A 257 -13.81 9.07 -26.65
N THR A 258 -13.66 10.38 -26.54
CA THR A 258 -14.70 11.37 -26.90
C THR A 258 -15.23 11.15 -28.29
N ALA A 259 -14.33 10.88 -29.27
CA ALA A 259 -14.73 10.62 -30.65
C ALA A 259 -15.54 9.33 -30.80
N GLN A 260 -15.22 8.27 -30.02
CA GLN A 260 -15.99 7.03 -30.01
C GLN A 260 -17.38 7.25 -29.39
N LEU A 261 -17.45 7.95 -28.26
CA LEU A 261 -18.73 8.25 -27.61
C LEU A 261 -19.64 9.09 -28.54
N GLN A 262 -19.06 10.10 -29.23
CA GLN A 262 -19.77 10.89 -30.22
C GLN A 262 -20.36 10.02 -31.34
N ARG A 263 -19.55 9.10 -31.92
CA ARG A 263 -20.02 8.18 -32.95
C ARG A 263 -21.14 7.25 -32.45
N VAL A 264 -21.07 6.77 -31.22
CA VAL A 264 -22.10 5.92 -30.62
C VAL A 264 -23.43 6.66 -30.49
N LEU A 265 -23.39 7.96 -30.19
CA LEU A 265 -24.57 8.79 -30.02
C LEU A 265 -25.14 9.29 -31.37
N ASP A 266 -24.28 9.60 -32.35
CA ASP A 266 -24.69 10.18 -33.64
C ASP A 266 -25.13 9.11 -34.67
N ASN A 267 -24.44 7.95 -34.69
CA ASN A 267 -24.67 6.96 -35.73
C ASN A 267 -24.47 5.52 -35.25
N ASN A 268 -25.48 4.71 -35.45
CA ASN A 268 -25.28 3.26 -35.51
C ASN A 268 -25.86 2.67 -36.82
N PRO A 269 -25.24 2.92 -38.01
CA PRO A 269 -25.74 2.40 -39.26
C PRO A 269 -25.62 0.88 -39.42
N LYS A 270 -24.76 0.20 -38.62
CA LYS A 270 -24.58 -1.25 -38.67
C LYS A 270 -25.67 -2.04 -37.92
N LEU A 271 -26.42 -1.40 -37.03
CA LEU A 271 -27.57 -1.96 -36.36
C LEU A 271 -28.85 -1.88 -37.23
N LYS A 272 -28.80 -1.16 -38.34
CA LYS A 272 -29.91 -1.05 -39.32
C LYS A 272 -30.32 -2.37 -39.98
N LYS A 273 -29.56 -3.47 -39.85
CA LYS A 273 -29.84 -4.72 -40.61
C LYS A 273 -30.68 -5.73 -39.85
N GLN A 274 -31.06 -5.53 -38.58
CA GLN A 274 -31.82 -6.54 -37.85
C GLN A 274 -33.25 -6.16 -37.41
N SER A 275 -33.67 -4.93 -37.43
CA SER A 275 -35.08 -4.48 -37.32
C SER A 275 -35.17 -2.96 -37.38
N GLU A 276 -35.53 -2.42 -38.51
CA GLU A 276 -35.51 -0.97 -38.81
C GLU A 276 -36.36 -0.08 -37.88
N GLY A 277 -37.27 -0.61 -37.08
CA GLY A 277 -38.15 0.17 -36.21
C GLY A 277 -37.69 0.29 -34.75
N ALA A 278 -37.07 -0.76 -34.18
CA ALA A 278 -36.80 -0.79 -32.73
C ALA A 278 -35.47 -0.16 -32.32
N LEU A 279 -34.48 -0.12 -33.21
CA LEU A 279 -33.11 0.40 -32.88
C LEU A 279 -32.97 1.92 -33.06
N ILE A 280 -33.68 2.50 -34.04
CA ILE A 280 -33.78 3.96 -34.16
C ILE A 280 -34.45 4.57 -32.94
N SER A 281 -35.44 3.86 -32.40
CA SER A 281 -36.11 4.25 -31.15
C SER A 281 -35.20 4.16 -29.93
N LEU A 282 -34.25 3.19 -29.83
CA LEU A 282 -33.34 3.01 -28.73
C LEU A 282 -32.22 4.08 -28.73
N THR A 283 -31.67 4.44 -29.89
CA THR A 283 -30.62 5.45 -29.99
C THR A 283 -31.13 6.87 -29.75
N LEU A 284 -32.29 7.21 -30.30
CA LEU A 284 -32.97 8.47 -30.01
C LEU A 284 -33.35 8.57 -28.52
N SER A 285 -33.79 7.48 -27.91
CA SER A 285 -34.11 7.45 -26.48
C SER A 285 -32.89 7.56 -25.59
N LEU A 286 -31.73 6.96 -25.98
CA LEU A 286 -30.46 7.06 -25.23
C LEU A 286 -29.94 8.51 -25.25
N LEU A 287 -29.86 9.11 -26.43
CA LEU A 287 -29.43 10.49 -26.58
C LEU A 287 -30.30 11.46 -25.76
N GLN A 288 -31.62 11.35 -25.89
CA GLN A 288 -32.55 12.18 -25.12
C GLN A 288 -32.41 11.95 -23.61
N ALA A 289 -32.26 10.71 -23.18
CA ALA A 289 -32.07 10.37 -21.78
C ALA A 289 -30.74 10.94 -21.26
N MET A 290 -29.68 10.83 -22.03
CA MET A 290 -28.36 11.36 -21.68
C MET A 290 -28.37 12.89 -21.62
N CYS A 291 -28.90 13.59 -22.63
CA CYS A 291 -29.04 15.04 -22.64
C CYS A 291 -29.87 15.53 -21.44
N ARG A 292 -30.99 14.89 -21.18
CA ARG A 292 -31.84 15.23 -20.01
C ARG A 292 -31.12 15.00 -18.70
N SER A 293 -30.45 13.85 -18.53
CA SER A 293 -29.77 13.48 -17.31
C SER A 293 -28.59 14.42 -17.03
N LEU A 294 -27.77 14.73 -18.04
CA LEU A 294 -26.59 15.58 -17.88
C LEU A 294 -26.89 17.09 -17.93
N GLY A 295 -28.10 17.48 -18.38
CA GLY A 295 -28.49 18.88 -18.57
C GLY A 295 -27.89 19.49 -19.84
N ALA A 296 -27.66 18.70 -20.89
CA ALA A 296 -27.08 19.14 -22.16
C ALA A 296 -28.18 19.49 -23.17
N ALA A 297 -27.93 20.51 -23.99
CA ALA A 297 -28.85 20.96 -25.04
C ALA A 297 -28.76 20.08 -26.32
N ASN A 298 -27.60 19.47 -26.57
CA ASN A 298 -27.32 18.66 -27.77
C ASN A 298 -26.28 17.56 -27.49
N THR A 299 -26.03 16.71 -28.50
CA THR A 299 -25.08 15.60 -28.41
C THR A 299 -23.66 16.03 -28.09
N ALA A 300 -23.18 17.07 -28.77
CA ALA A 300 -21.81 17.56 -28.60
C ALA A 300 -21.57 18.03 -27.16
N GLU A 301 -22.53 18.78 -26.60
CA GLU A 301 -22.50 19.22 -25.22
C GLU A 301 -22.59 18.02 -24.24
N ALA A 302 -23.47 17.05 -24.50
CA ALA A 302 -23.58 15.85 -23.67
C ALA A 302 -22.26 15.07 -23.62
N VAL A 303 -21.54 14.98 -24.74
CA VAL A 303 -20.23 14.33 -24.81
C VAL A 303 -19.17 15.15 -24.04
N GLN A 304 -19.18 16.47 -24.16
CA GLN A 304 -18.25 17.35 -23.42
C GLN A 304 -18.43 17.27 -21.89
N LEU A 305 -19.63 16.93 -21.42
CA LEU A 305 -19.92 16.77 -20.00
C LEU A 305 -19.48 15.39 -19.45
N CYS A 306 -19.08 14.46 -20.33
CA CYS A 306 -18.47 13.18 -19.94
C CYS A 306 -16.96 13.31 -19.82
N CYS A 307 -16.37 12.52 -18.91
CA CYS A 307 -14.93 12.40 -18.81
C CYS A 307 -14.51 11.08 -19.49
N CYS A 308 -13.89 11.22 -20.66
CA CYS A 308 -13.47 10.12 -21.51
C CYS A 308 -11.96 9.84 -21.41
N SER A 309 -11.47 8.81 -22.09
CA SER A 309 -10.03 8.42 -22.04
C SER A 309 -9.09 9.52 -22.49
N ASP A 310 -9.52 10.41 -23.35
CA ASP A 310 -8.70 11.54 -23.87
C ASP A 310 -8.45 12.62 -22.82
N GLN A 311 -9.26 12.70 -21.76
CA GLN A 311 -9.05 13.65 -20.64
C GLN A 311 -8.30 13.00 -19.46
N LEU A 312 -7.99 11.73 -19.53
CA LEU A 312 -7.35 10.97 -18.46
C LEU A 312 -5.93 10.55 -18.85
N SER A 313 -5.13 10.20 -17.88
CA SER A 313 -3.80 9.64 -18.09
C SER A 313 -3.86 8.30 -18.86
N GLN A 314 -2.72 7.82 -19.32
CA GLN A 314 -2.64 6.53 -20.03
C GLN A 314 -3.05 5.37 -19.11
N PRO A 315 -3.91 4.44 -19.52
CA PRO A 315 -4.32 3.32 -18.66
C PRO A 315 -3.17 2.48 -18.11
N ALA A 316 -2.14 2.20 -18.92
CA ALA A 316 -0.98 1.42 -18.51
C ALA A 316 -0.09 2.11 -17.47
N SER A 317 -0.21 3.44 -17.34
CA SER A 317 0.52 4.27 -16.38
C SER A 317 -0.41 5.34 -15.78
N TYR A 318 -1.60 4.93 -15.37
CA TYR A 318 -2.69 5.84 -14.94
C TYR A 318 -2.29 6.78 -13.80
N TRP A 319 -1.29 6.41 -13.03
CA TRP A 319 -0.72 7.24 -11.97
C TRP A 319 0.17 8.39 -12.46
N HIS A 320 0.59 8.35 -13.74
CA HIS A 320 1.45 9.38 -14.34
C HIS A 320 0.58 10.45 -15.03
N VAL A 321 0.08 11.38 -14.22
CA VAL A 321 -0.77 12.48 -14.70
C VAL A 321 0.12 13.64 -15.14
N THR A 322 0.34 13.76 -16.45
CA THR A 322 1.21 14.81 -17.04
C THR A 322 0.53 16.19 -16.99
N PRO A 323 1.29 17.31 -17.10
CA PRO A 323 0.71 18.66 -17.22
C PRO A 323 -0.28 18.79 -18.39
N SER A 324 -0.07 18.08 -19.49
CA SER A 324 -1.00 18.05 -20.64
C SER A 324 -2.33 17.40 -20.26
N VAL A 325 -2.30 16.26 -19.56
CA VAL A 325 -3.51 15.59 -19.06
C VAL A 325 -4.23 16.50 -18.05
N LEU A 326 -3.51 17.12 -17.13
CA LEU A 326 -4.11 18.08 -16.18
C LEU A 326 -4.78 19.25 -16.88
N SER A 327 -4.22 19.76 -17.96
CA SER A 327 -4.83 20.83 -18.77
C SER A 327 -6.15 20.37 -19.41
N GLN A 328 -6.18 19.18 -20.01
CA GLN A 328 -7.39 18.60 -20.61
C GLN A 328 -8.46 18.32 -19.55
N LEU A 329 -8.07 17.73 -18.44
CA LEU A 329 -8.97 17.45 -17.33
C LEU A 329 -9.50 18.74 -16.68
N SER A 330 -8.66 19.78 -16.57
CA SER A 330 -9.08 21.11 -16.10
C SER A 330 -10.09 21.76 -17.05
N THR A 331 -9.93 21.59 -18.35
CA THR A 331 -10.89 22.09 -19.35
C THR A 331 -12.24 21.39 -19.18
N TRP A 332 -12.24 20.04 -19.08
CA TRP A 332 -13.44 19.27 -18.78
C TRP A 332 -14.11 19.71 -17.47
N TRP A 333 -13.30 19.91 -16.42
CA TRP A 333 -13.78 20.36 -15.11
C TRP A 333 -14.46 21.72 -15.17
N GLN A 334 -13.86 22.68 -15.90
CA GLN A 334 -14.45 24.02 -16.10
C GLN A 334 -15.79 23.93 -16.82
N HIS A 335 -15.87 23.16 -17.90
CA HIS A 335 -17.14 22.95 -18.60
C HIS A 335 -18.20 22.31 -17.70
N ARG A 336 -17.80 21.38 -16.84
CA ARG A 336 -18.75 20.63 -15.99
C ARG A 336 -19.14 21.40 -14.74
N MET A 337 -18.21 22.11 -14.07
CA MET A 337 -18.41 22.67 -12.74
C MET A 337 -18.56 24.20 -12.72
N ALA A 338 -17.86 24.92 -13.56
CA ALA A 338 -17.74 26.39 -13.43
C ALA A 338 -18.78 27.18 -14.19
N CYS A 339 -19.71 26.57 -14.91
CA CYS A 339 -20.63 27.24 -15.83
C CYS A 339 -21.70 28.14 -15.18
N THR A 340 -21.83 28.17 -13.84
CA THR A 340 -22.80 29.08 -13.19
C THR A 340 -22.24 29.66 -11.90
N VAL A 341 -22.36 30.96 -11.73
CA VAL A 341 -21.93 31.77 -10.57
C VAL A 341 -22.78 31.49 -9.30
N ASP A 342 -23.71 30.55 -9.36
CA ASP A 342 -24.71 30.35 -8.35
C ASP A 342 -24.24 29.47 -7.19
N THR A 343 -24.22 30.12 -6.04
CA THR A 343 -24.09 29.56 -4.68
C THR A 343 -22.73 29.06 -4.26
N LEU A 344 -21.84 30.02 -3.95
CA LEU A 344 -20.74 29.78 -3.03
C LEU A 344 -21.31 29.18 -1.73
N LEU A 345 -20.93 27.93 -1.44
CA LEU A 345 -21.22 27.34 -0.14
C LEU A 345 -20.44 28.12 0.92
N THR A 346 -21.11 28.54 2.00
CA THR A 346 -20.38 29.02 3.16
C THR A 346 -19.56 27.86 3.74
N ASP A 347 -18.47 28.17 4.43
CA ASP A 347 -17.61 27.16 5.05
C ASP A 347 -18.38 26.22 5.97
N ASP A 348 -19.33 26.76 6.74
CA ASP A 348 -20.20 25.98 7.61
C ASP A 348 -21.09 25.01 6.84
N LYS A 349 -21.74 25.46 5.76
CA LYS A 349 -22.57 24.59 4.92
C LYS A 349 -21.75 23.53 4.22
N TYR A 350 -20.56 23.90 3.76
CA TYR A 350 -19.64 22.94 3.14
C TYR A 350 -19.25 21.84 4.13
N LEU A 351 -18.81 22.22 5.34
CA LEU A 351 -18.44 21.26 6.39
C LEU A 351 -19.63 20.40 6.85
N ASP A 352 -20.84 20.96 6.90
CA ASP A 352 -22.05 20.19 7.23
C ASP A 352 -22.38 19.17 6.14
N ILE A 353 -22.24 19.53 4.86
CA ILE A 353 -22.41 18.59 3.74
C ILE A 353 -21.34 17.50 3.79
N VAL A 354 -20.06 17.88 3.96
CA VAL A 354 -18.97 16.93 4.11
C VAL A 354 -19.25 15.96 5.28
N ALA A 355 -19.65 16.49 6.44
CA ALA A 355 -19.98 15.70 7.62
C ALA A 355 -21.08 14.69 7.37
N ARG A 356 -22.00 14.99 6.46
CA ARG A 356 -23.11 14.12 6.08
C ARG A 356 -22.61 12.84 5.41
N PHE A 357 -21.53 12.94 4.60
CA PHE A 357 -21.00 11.83 3.80
C PHE A 357 -19.77 11.16 4.41
N VAL A 358 -18.92 11.88 5.14
CA VAL A 358 -17.68 11.36 5.73
C VAL A 358 -17.75 11.23 7.25
N GLY A 359 -18.94 11.27 7.80
CA GLY A 359 -19.20 11.10 9.24
C GLY A 359 -18.95 9.66 9.74
N PRO A 360 -19.33 9.37 11.01
CA PRO A 360 -19.04 8.09 11.67
C PRO A 360 -19.57 6.85 10.95
N ALA A 361 -20.57 7.01 10.08
CA ALA A 361 -21.21 5.88 9.40
C ALA A 361 -20.61 5.55 8.02
N THR A 362 -19.59 6.30 7.53
CA THR A 362 -18.97 6.05 6.24
C THR A 362 -18.12 4.80 6.32
N THR A 363 -18.58 3.72 5.69
CA THR A 363 -17.87 2.45 5.59
C THR A 363 -17.48 2.21 4.14
N VAL A 364 -16.30 1.65 3.94
CA VAL A 364 -15.80 1.26 2.63
C VAL A 364 -15.86 -0.24 2.49
N SER A 365 -16.35 -0.71 1.35
CA SER A 365 -16.27 -2.12 1.00
C SER A 365 -14.83 -2.49 0.70
N VAL A 366 -14.34 -3.53 1.37
CA VAL A 366 -13.05 -4.12 1.07
C VAL A 366 -13.30 -5.43 0.35
N PRO A 367 -13.11 -5.49 -0.97
CA PRO A 367 -13.55 -6.61 -1.79
C PRO A 367 -12.75 -7.89 -1.60
N CYS A 368 -11.66 -7.89 -0.83
CA CYS A 368 -10.70 -8.99 -0.82
C CYS A 368 -11.13 -10.22 0.00
N TYR A 369 -12.07 -10.10 0.94
CA TYR A 369 -12.46 -11.20 1.82
C TYR A 369 -13.95 -11.08 2.18
N ASN A 370 -14.80 -11.89 1.56
CA ASN A 370 -16.20 -12.12 1.94
C ASN A 370 -17.09 -10.88 2.19
N GLY A 371 -16.89 -9.79 1.46
CA GLY A 371 -17.73 -8.62 1.60
C GLY A 371 -17.61 -7.91 2.94
N VAL A 372 -16.55 -8.16 3.71
CA VAL A 372 -16.29 -7.46 4.97
C VAL A 372 -16.07 -5.98 4.65
N ARG A 373 -16.85 -5.12 5.30
CA ARG A 373 -16.67 -3.67 5.23
C ARG A 373 -15.76 -3.21 6.35
N VAL A 374 -14.71 -2.49 5.99
CA VAL A 374 -13.77 -1.88 6.92
C VAL A 374 -13.94 -0.37 6.87
N GLU A 375 -13.92 0.27 8.02
CA GLU A 375 -13.96 1.73 8.10
C GLU A 375 -12.57 2.30 7.85
N VAL A 376 -12.35 2.86 6.67
CA VAL A 376 -11.10 3.53 6.29
C VAL A 376 -11.41 4.95 5.83
N ARG A 377 -11.14 5.92 6.69
CA ARG A 377 -11.45 7.35 6.47
C ARG A 377 -10.20 8.19 6.30
N THR A 378 -9.14 7.88 7.04
CA THR A 378 -7.90 8.65 7.06
C THR A 378 -6.77 7.90 6.37
N ALA A 379 -5.75 8.64 5.92
CA ALA A 379 -4.54 8.07 5.34
C ALA A 379 -3.88 7.06 6.30
N GLY A 380 -3.84 7.36 7.60
CA GLY A 380 -3.29 6.46 8.61
C GLY A 380 -4.03 5.13 8.71
N GLN A 381 -5.37 5.16 8.72
CA GLN A 381 -6.19 3.93 8.70
C GLN A 381 -5.95 3.14 7.39
N ALA A 382 -5.79 3.83 6.26
CA ALA A 382 -5.47 3.18 4.99
C ALA A 382 -4.09 2.51 5.03
N VAL A 383 -3.07 3.19 5.56
CA VAL A 383 -1.72 2.64 5.75
C VAL A 383 -1.75 1.41 6.66
N ALA A 384 -2.47 1.49 7.78
CA ALA A 384 -2.59 0.38 8.73
C ALA A 384 -3.27 -0.84 8.09
N GLU A 385 -4.40 -0.65 7.42
CA GLU A 385 -5.16 -1.74 6.79
C GLU A 385 -4.42 -2.34 5.58
N LEU A 386 -3.82 -1.51 4.73
CA LEU A 386 -3.01 -2.00 3.61
C LEU A 386 -1.78 -2.76 4.12
N GLY A 387 -1.09 -2.23 5.14
CA GLY A 387 0.04 -2.90 5.76
C GLY A 387 -0.32 -4.27 6.35
N ARG A 388 -1.49 -4.38 6.98
CA ARG A 388 -2.02 -5.66 7.46
C ARG A 388 -2.22 -6.67 6.32
N ARG A 389 -2.68 -6.22 5.16
CA ARG A 389 -2.89 -7.08 3.97
C ARG A 389 -1.58 -7.49 3.31
N LEU A 390 -0.63 -6.57 3.23
CA LEU A 390 0.71 -6.85 2.69
C LEU A 390 1.54 -7.76 3.61
N ALA A 391 1.19 -7.85 4.89
CA ALA A 391 1.79 -8.80 5.84
C ALA A 391 1.26 -10.24 5.74
N LEU A 392 0.22 -10.50 4.94
CA LEU A 392 -0.27 -11.86 4.72
C LEU A 392 0.79 -12.69 4.00
N LEU A 393 0.84 -13.98 4.35
CA LEU A 393 1.71 -14.93 3.67
C LEU A 393 1.18 -15.19 2.24
N VAL A 394 1.83 -14.55 1.29
CA VAL A 394 1.53 -14.69 -0.14
C VAL A 394 2.74 -15.28 -0.85
N LEU A 395 2.50 -16.31 -1.66
CA LEU A 395 3.50 -16.97 -2.49
C LEU A 395 3.12 -16.89 -3.97
N THR A 396 4.12 -16.94 -4.83
CA THR A 396 3.92 -17.24 -6.26
C THR A 396 3.93 -18.75 -6.48
N LEU A 397 3.39 -19.20 -7.60
CA LEU A 397 3.49 -20.62 -8.00
C LEU A 397 4.94 -21.08 -8.12
N HIS A 398 5.85 -20.22 -8.57
CA HIS A 398 7.28 -20.51 -8.66
C HIS A 398 7.91 -20.74 -7.27
N GLN A 399 7.56 -19.91 -6.28
CA GLN A 399 8.04 -20.09 -4.90
C GLN A 399 7.51 -21.40 -4.27
N LEU A 400 6.24 -21.70 -4.51
CA LEU A 400 5.64 -22.94 -4.03
C LEU A 400 6.29 -24.16 -4.68
N ASP A 401 6.54 -24.12 -6.00
CA ASP A 401 7.25 -25.19 -6.72
C ASP A 401 8.70 -25.35 -6.24
N LEU A 402 9.40 -24.27 -5.95
CA LEU A 402 10.75 -24.29 -5.40
C LEU A 402 10.77 -24.99 -4.02
N LEU A 403 9.83 -24.64 -3.14
CA LEU A 403 9.67 -25.31 -1.84
C LEU A 403 9.33 -26.81 -2.00
N ASN A 404 8.53 -27.17 -3.03
CA ASN A 404 8.22 -28.57 -3.32
C ASN A 404 9.47 -29.37 -3.81
N ARG A 405 10.29 -28.77 -4.68
CA ARG A 405 11.49 -29.42 -5.23
C ARG A 405 12.60 -29.63 -4.20
N ASP A 406 12.63 -28.79 -3.15
CA ASP A 406 13.58 -28.89 -2.02
C ASP A 406 15.06 -29.07 -2.45
N PRO A 407 15.60 -28.20 -3.29
CA PRO A 407 16.99 -28.32 -3.73
C PRO A 407 17.96 -28.04 -2.57
N ARG A 408 19.05 -28.77 -2.50
CA ARG A 408 19.98 -28.70 -1.37
C ARG A 408 20.79 -27.39 -1.29
N LEU A 409 21.27 -26.89 -2.42
CA LEU A 409 22.13 -25.72 -2.50
C LEU A 409 21.49 -24.68 -3.43
N VAL A 410 21.00 -23.57 -2.85
CA VAL A 410 20.22 -22.55 -3.57
C VAL A 410 20.66 -21.13 -3.22
N CYS A 411 20.72 -20.28 -4.23
CA CYS A 411 20.81 -18.82 -4.07
C CYS A 411 19.55 -18.16 -4.63
N LEU A 412 18.68 -17.65 -3.75
CA LEU A 412 17.53 -16.83 -4.13
C LEU A 412 18.00 -15.43 -4.51
N THR A 413 17.78 -15.05 -5.77
CA THR A 413 18.16 -13.73 -6.27
C THR A 413 16.94 -12.90 -6.69
N GLY A 414 17.10 -11.60 -6.79
CA GLY A 414 16.04 -10.76 -7.29
C GLY A 414 15.85 -9.46 -6.53
N PRO A 415 15.06 -8.52 -7.08
CA PRO A 415 14.88 -7.22 -6.48
C PRO A 415 14.18 -7.31 -5.11
N PRO A 416 14.24 -6.24 -4.30
CA PRO A 416 13.57 -6.19 -3.00
C PRO A 416 12.06 -6.42 -3.09
N GLY A 417 11.43 -6.93 -2.01
CA GLY A 417 9.98 -7.14 -1.92
C GLY A 417 9.42 -8.34 -2.69
N THR A 418 10.27 -9.21 -3.24
CA THR A 418 9.87 -10.42 -4.00
C THR A 418 9.73 -11.67 -3.15
N GLY A 419 9.84 -11.56 -1.83
CA GLY A 419 9.58 -12.65 -0.89
C GLY A 419 10.74 -13.62 -0.67
N LYS A 420 11.99 -13.27 -1.00
CA LYS A 420 13.18 -14.12 -0.78
C LYS A 420 13.30 -14.60 0.68
N THR A 421 13.29 -13.67 1.63
CA THR A 421 13.34 -13.94 3.08
C THR A 421 12.19 -14.86 3.53
N VAL A 422 10.98 -14.66 2.96
CA VAL A 422 9.81 -15.51 3.27
C VAL A 422 10.09 -16.96 2.90
N VAL A 423 10.64 -17.17 1.70
CA VAL A 423 10.96 -18.52 1.22
C VAL A 423 12.07 -19.16 2.07
N LEU A 424 13.09 -18.38 2.50
CA LEU A 424 14.10 -18.86 3.45
C LEU A 424 13.49 -19.31 4.78
N VAL A 425 12.62 -18.48 5.37
CA VAL A 425 11.97 -18.82 6.65
C VAL A 425 11.09 -20.06 6.51
N LEU A 426 10.32 -20.18 5.43
CA LEU A 426 9.48 -21.36 5.20
C LEU A 426 10.31 -22.65 5.06
N GLN A 427 11.43 -22.56 4.36
CA GLN A 427 12.33 -23.70 4.22
C GLN A 427 13.01 -24.07 5.55
N GLY A 428 13.52 -23.08 6.29
CA GLY A 428 14.08 -23.29 7.61
C GLY A 428 13.08 -23.90 8.59
N PHE A 429 11.85 -23.40 8.59
CA PHE A 429 10.77 -23.96 9.42
C PHE A 429 10.47 -25.42 9.07
N ARG A 430 10.45 -25.77 7.78
CA ARG A 430 10.30 -27.15 7.33
C ARG A 430 11.41 -28.04 7.88
N TRP A 431 12.70 -27.62 7.83
CA TRP A 431 13.82 -28.38 8.38
C TRP A 431 13.69 -28.58 9.90
N LEU A 432 13.25 -27.51 10.63
CA LEU A 432 13.00 -27.60 12.07
C LEU A 432 11.92 -28.64 12.42
N LEU A 433 10.82 -28.68 11.63
CA LEU A 433 9.77 -29.67 11.80
C LEU A 433 10.24 -31.11 11.50
N GLN A 434 11.27 -31.26 10.66
CA GLN A 434 11.91 -32.54 10.37
C GLN A 434 12.91 -32.95 11.44
N GLY A 435 13.16 -32.13 12.47
CA GLY A 435 14.08 -32.39 13.56
C GLY A 435 15.52 -31.93 13.29
N HIS A 436 15.77 -31.20 12.21
CA HIS A 436 17.10 -30.69 11.88
C HIS A 436 17.33 -29.30 12.53
N ASP A 437 18.53 -29.13 13.10
CA ASP A 437 18.95 -27.81 13.58
C ASP A 437 19.25 -26.87 12.40
N VAL A 438 18.78 -25.65 12.48
CA VAL A 438 18.95 -24.63 11.44
C VAL A 438 19.94 -23.58 11.89
N GLN A 439 21.04 -23.44 11.15
CA GLN A 439 22.08 -22.47 11.39
C GLN A 439 21.74 -21.18 10.61
N VAL A 440 21.38 -20.11 11.31
CA VAL A 440 21.14 -18.78 10.71
C VAL A 440 22.41 -17.97 10.81
N VAL A 441 23.04 -17.69 9.68
CA VAL A 441 24.38 -17.10 9.61
C VAL A 441 24.30 -15.64 9.12
N SER A 442 24.95 -14.73 9.86
CA SER A 442 25.26 -13.36 9.44
C SER A 442 26.75 -13.29 9.11
N THR A 443 27.08 -12.73 7.95
CA THR A 443 28.47 -12.68 7.45
C THR A 443 29.05 -11.28 7.45
N ASP A 444 28.23 -10.26 7.71
CA ASP A 444 28.64 -8.86 7.88
C ASP A 444 27.64 -8.09 8.74
N TYR A 445 27.97 -6.84 9.04
CA TYR A 445 27.08 -5.95 9.81
C TYR A 445 25.73 -5.73 9.13
N ASP A 446 25.75 -5.59 7.81
CA ASP A 446 24.56 -5.27 7.03
C ASP A 446 23.55 -6.41 7.07
N SER A 447 23.99 -7.67 7.18
CA SER A 447 23.14 -8.87 7.22
C SER A 447 22.68 -9.24 8.64
N ARG A 448 23.22 -8.61 9.71
CA ARG A 448 22.91 -8.98 11.10
C ARG A 448 21.44 -8.83 11.45
N ALA A 449 20.83 -7.69 11.11
CA ALA A 449 19.43 -7.45 11.42
C ALA A 449 18.50 -8.43 10.68
N ALA A 450 18.80 -8.74 9.41
CA ALA A 450 18.08 -9.73 8.61
C ALA A 450 18.17 -11.12 9.24
N SER A 451 19.37 -11.57 9.60
CA SER A 451 19.61 -12.86 10.25
C SER A 451 18.87 -12.97 11.59
N ARG A 452 18.87 -11.89 12.40
CA ARG A 452 18.13 -11.83 13.66
C ARG A 452 16.62 -11.94 13.45
N MET A 453 16.10 -11.26 12.42
CA MET A 453 14.69 -11.33 12.06
C MET A 453 14.31 -12.75 11.59
N VAL A 454 15.11 -13.38 10.72
CA VAL A 454 14.88 -14.76 10.24
C VAL A 454 14.84 -15.73 11.43
N ALA A 455 15.83 -15.66 12.33
CA ALA A 455 15.86 -16.51 13.52
C ALA A 455 14.63 -16.28 14.41
N GLY A 456 14.27 -15.03 14.69
CA GLY A 456 13.08 -14.73 15.50
C GLY A 456 11.77 -15.20 14.86
N GLN A 457 11.65 -15.16 13.54
CA GLN A 457 10.49 -15.71 12.84
C GLN A 457 10.42 -17.23 12.92
N LEU A 458 11.54 -17.93 12.83
CA LEU A 458 11.60 -19.39 13.01
C LEU A 458 11.25 -19.79 14.44
N GLU A 459 11.78 -19.10 15.46
CA GLU A 459 11.46 -19.31 16.86
C GLU A 459 9.96 -19.09 17.15
N MET A 460 9.37 -18.02 16.58
CA MET A 460 7.93 -17.77 16.70
C MET A 460 7.09 -18.82 15.99
N ALA A 461 7.51 -19.27 14.81
CA ALA A 461 6.79 -20.30 14.07
C ALA A 461 6.71 -21.62 14.85
N LEU A 462 7.83 -22.04 15.46
CA LEU A 462 7.86 -23.22 16.33
C LEU A 462 6.95 -23.06 17.55
N SER A 463 6.95 -21.86 18.16
CA SER A 463 6.14 -21.58 19.34
C SER A 463 4.64 -21.51 19.04
N ALA A 464 4.28 -21.16 17.80
CA ALA A 464 2.90 -21.00 17.36
C ALA A 464 2.30 -22.31 16.81
N ASP A 465 3.11 -23.33 16.54
CA ASP A 465 2.63 -24.62 16.01
C ASP A 465 1.86 -25.38 17.10
N PRO A 466 0.57 -25.68 16.90
CA PRO A 466 -0.25 -26.40 17.88
C PRO A 466 0.14 -27.88 18.03
N THR A 467 0.91 -28.41 17.08
CA THR A 467 1.32 -29.81 17.06
C THR A 467 2.79 -29.95 16.68
N PRO A 468 3.72 -29.38 17.47
CA PRO A 468 5.14 -29.50 17.16
C PRO A 468 5.56 -30.99 17.25
N PRO A 469 6.54 -31.41 16.42
CA PRO A 469 7.08 -32.76 16.53
C PRO A 469 7.65 -32.95 17.93
N PRO A 470 7.75 -34.23 18.41
CA PRO A 470 8.26 -34.55 19.74
C PRO A 470 9.65 -33.98 20.01
N THR A 471 10.48 -33.86 18.98
CA THR A 471 11.84 -33.31 19.02
C THR A 471 12.04 -32.38 17.81
N PRO A 472 11.56 -31.13 17.86
CA PRO A 472 11.86 -30.16 16.80
C PRO A 472 13.36 -29.83 16.83
N GLY A 473 13.91 -29.45 15.66
CA GLY A 473 15.26 -28.89 15.57
C GLY A 473 15.38 -27.53 16.29
N ALA A 474 16.60 -27.15 16.57
CA ALA A 474 16.94 -25.90 17.23
C ALA A 474 17.34 -24.80 16.20
N VAL A 475 17.03 -23.55 16.49
CA VAL A 475 17.54 -22.39 15.75
C VAL A 475 18.86 -21.96 16.41
N VAL A 476 19.95 -21.99 15.65
CA VAL A 476 21.26 -21.59 16.10
C VAL A 476 21.73 -20.39 15.30
N ARG A 477 22.17 -19.34 15.99
CA ARG A 477 22.61 -18.07 15.36
C ARG A 477 24.13 -17.97 15.36
N HIS A 478 24.69 -17.66 14.20
CA HIS A 478 26.10 -17.36 14.02
C HIS A 478 26.27 -15.93 13.54
N HIS A 479 26.99 -15.15 14.35
CA HIS A 479 27.29 -13.73 14.05
C HIS A 479 28.77 -13.59 13.70
N ASN A 480 29.05 -13.59 12.40
CA ASN A 480 30.41 -13.40 11.87
C ASN A 480 30.52 -12.00 11.27
N ASP A 481 30.23 -10.99 12.07
CA ASP A 481 30.10 -9.60 11.61
C ASP A 481 31.40 -8.99 11.06
N PHE A 482 32.52 -9.70 11.17
CA PHE A 482 33.84 -9.18 10.85
C PHE A 482 34.68 -10.21 10.11
N PHE A 483 34.30 -10.53 8.90
CA PHE A 483 35.22 -11.22 8.02
C PHE A 483 36.35 -10.29 7.57
N ASN A 484 37.24 -9.91 8.50
CA ASN A 484 38.38 -9.03 8.21
C ASN A 484 39.59 -9.80 7.70
N SER A 485 39.63 -11.10 7.94
CA SER A 485 40.76 -11.97 7.57
C SER A 485 40.29 -13.38 7.15
N ASP A 486 41.18 -14.11 6.48
CA ASP A 486 40.93 -15.53 6.17
C ASP A 486 40.86 -16.41 7.43
N ALA A 487 41.46 -15.96 8.55
CA ALA A 487 41.35 -16.61 9.83
C ALA A 487 39.91 -16.55 10.37
N ASP A 488 39.20 -15.44 10.18
CA ASP A 488 37.81 -15.30 10.60
C ASP A 488 36.89 -16.26 9.81
N VAL A 489 37.14 -16.38 8.49
CA VAL A 489 36.44 -17.36 7.65
C VAL A 489 36.71 -18.77 8.10
N GLN A 490 37.97 -19.11 8.42
CA GLN A 490 38.32 -20.43 8.91
C GLN A 490 37.67 -20.74 10.26
N GLN A 491 37.59 -19.78 11.17
CA GLN A 491 36.89 -19.93 12.43
C GLN A 491 35.41 -20.19 12.21
N ALA A 492 34.75 -19.40 11.35
CA ALA A 492 33.35 -19.60 11.01
C ALA A 492 33.07 -20.99 10.42
N VAL A 493 33.93 -21.48 9.52
CA VAL A 493 33.85 -22.83 8.99
C VAL A 493 33.95 -23.85 10.13
N THR A 494 34.91 -23.70 11.04
CA THR A 494 35.12 -24.59 12.17
C THR A 494 33.90 -24.63 13.09
N ASP A 495 33.32 -23.48 13.39
CA ASP A 495 32.14 -23.37 14.25
C ASP A 495 30.92 -24.04 13.61
N LEU A 496 30.74 -23.88 12.31
CA LEU A 496 29.64 -24.52 11.56
C LEU A 496 29.84 -26.02 11.42
N LEU A 497 31.07 -26.48 11.20
CA LEU A 497 31.40 -27.91 11.14
C LEU A 497 31.14 -28.60 12.50
N ALA A 498 31.30 -27.90 13.61
CA ALA A 498 30.96 -28.43 14.93
C ALA A 498 29.45 -28.63 15.12
N GLN A 499 28.60 -28.06 14.27
CA GLN A 499 27.14 -28.22 14.28
C GLN A 499 26.64 -29.34 13.36
N VAL A 500 27.53 -30.05 12.67
CA VAL A 500 27.16 -31.17 11.78
C VAL A 500 26.58 -32.30 12.63
N LYS A 501 25.35 -32.72 12.34
CA LYS A 501 24.67 -33.89 12.96
C LYS A 501 24.36 -34.93 11.90
N ASP A 502 24.71 -36.19 12.16
CA ASP A 502 24.47 -37.30 11.23
C ASP A 502 24.97 -37.06 9.78
N GLY A 503 26.05 -36.29 9.64
CA GLY A 503 26.62 -35.90 8.35
C GLY A 503 25.83 -34.83 7.60
N GLN A 504 24.85 -34.18 8.22
CA GLN A 504 24.01 -33.13 7.65
C GLN A 504 24.24 -31.80 8.36
N LEU A 505 24.13 -30.72 7.60
CA LEU A 505 24.18 -29.32 8.07
C LEU A 505 23.17 -28.47 7.30
N HIS A 506 22.31 -27.75 8.01
CA HIS A 506 21.27 -26.89 7.41
C HIS A 506 21.56 -25.41 7.70
N VAL A 507 21.82 -24.63 6.65
CA VAL A 507 22.29 -23.25 6.75
C VAL A 507 21.39 -22.30 6.00
N LEU A 508 21.04 -21.15 6.64
CA LEU A 508 20.34 -20.04 6.02
C LEU A 508 21.18 -18.76 6.09
N LEU A 509 21.30 -18.08 4.95
CA LEU A 509 21.93 -16.75 4.82
C LEU A 509 20.94 -15.79 4.16
N ASP A 510 20.54 -14.74 4.86
CA ASP A 510 19.77 -13.65 4.26
C ASP A 510 20.65 -12.43 4.04
N GLU A 511 20.34 -11.66 3.01
CA GLU A 511 21.14 -10.52 2.50
C GLU A 511 22.61 -10.92 2.17
N ALA A 512 22.80 -12.12 1.66
CA ALA A 512 24.11 -12.64 1.26
C ALA A 512 24.67 -11.84 0.06
N ARG A 513 25.95 -11.47 0.15
CA ARG A 513 26.71 -10.82 -0.92
C ARG A 513 27.81 -11.74 -1.40
N PHE A 514 27.98 -11.79 -2.73
CA PHE A 514 29.04 -12.59 -3.39
C PHE A 514 29.88 -11.74 -4.33
N ASP A 515 29.48 -10.48 -4.56
CA ASP A 515 30.14 -9.56 -5.46
C ASP A 515 31.60 -9.29 -5.06
N SER A 516 32.48 -9.35 -6.06
CA SER A 516 33.92 -9.13 -5.88
C SER A 516 34.30 -7.70 -5.45
N SER A 517 33.36 -6.76 -5.61
CA SER A 517 33.54 -5.35 -5.20
C SER A 517 33.29 -5.10 -3.72
N SER A 518 32.60 -6.02 -3.03
CA SER A 518 32.37 -5.92 -1.58
C SER A 518 33.51 -6.57 -0.79
N VAL A 519 33.68 -6.13 0.47
CA VAL A 519 34.68 -6.72 1.37
C VAL A 519 34.30 -8.16 1.78
N SER A 520 33.02 -8.41 1.96
CA SER A 520 32.49 -9.70 2.39
C SER A 520 32.26 -10.72 1.26
N GLY A 521 32.06 -10.26 0.01
CA GLY A 521 31.68 -11.13 -1.09
C GLY A 521 32.65 -12.28 -1.38
N PRO A 522 33.97 -12.03 -1.62
CA PRO A 522 34.94 -13.11 -1.86
C PRO A 522 35.07 -14.08 -0.67
N ARG A 523 34.90 -13.56 0.55
CA ARG A 523 34.98 -14.37 1.79
C ARG A 523 33.74 -15.23 1.98
N ASN A 524 32.56 -14.73 1.63
CA ASN A 524 31.35 -15.52 1.62
C ASN A 524 31.45 -16.67 0.62
N THR A 525 32.01 -16.41 -0.58
CA THR A 525 32.30 -17.48 -1.56
C THR A 525 33.23 -18.54 -0.97
N THR A 526 34.33 -18.11 -0.34
CA THR A 526 35.30 -19.01 0.31
C THR A 526 34.65 -19.84 1.45
N LEU A 527 33.80 -19.21 2.28
CA LEU A 527 33.04 -19.90 3.33
C LEU A 527 32.19 -21.02 2.74
N LEU A 528 31.41 -20.70 1.71
CA LEU A 528 30.47 -21.66 1.08
C LEU A 528 31.20 -22.80 0.38
N ASP A 529 32.27 -22.52 -0.37
CA ASP A 529 33.05 -23.56 -1.05
C ASP A 529 33.66 -24.54 -0.05
N ARG A 530 34.27 -24.05 1.06
CA ARG A 530 34.81 -24.89 2.12
C ARG A 530 33.75 -25.75 2.81
N LEU A 531 32.54 -25.19 3.06
CA LEU A 531 31.43 -25.96 3.65
C LEU A 531 30.94 -27.03 2.67
N ALA A 532 30.79 -26.70 1.39
CA ALA A 532 30.35 -27.63 0.35
C ALA A 532 31.33 -28.79 0.15
N GLU A 533 32.65 -28.51 0.26
CA GLU A 533 33.70 -29.55 0.21
C GLU A 533 33.74 -30.44 1.47
N SER A 534 33.50 -29.84 2.64
CA SER A 534 33.65 -30.54 3.94
C SER A 534 32.42 -31.34 4.35
N VAL A 535 31.21 -30.94 3.90
CA VAL A 535 29.94 -31.54 4.34
C VAL A 535 29.15 -32.09 3.15
N PRO A 536 29.27 -33.38 2.80
CA PRO A 536 28.49 -33.96 1.70
C PRO A 536 26.96 -33.83 1.89
N GLY A 537 26.49 -33.77 3.13
CA GLY A 537 25.09 -33.57 3.53
C GLY A 537 24.71 -32.12 3.78
N LEU A 538 25.39 -31.14 3.15
CA LEU A 538 25.08 -29.72 3.28
C LEU A 538 23.74 -29.35 2.58
N HIS A 539 22.85 -28.75 3.32
CA HIS A 539 21.67 -28.03 2.84
C HIS A 539 21.87 -26.52 3.11
N LEU A 540 21.99 -25.73 2.05
CA LEU A 540 22.26 -24.30 2.18
C LEU A 540 21.39 -23.48 1.25
N TRP A 541 20.63 -22.56 1.86
CA TRP A 541 19.83 -21.58 1.13
C TRP A 541 20.31 -20.19 1.48
N ALA A 542 20.77 -19.47 0.46
CA ALA A 542 21.18 -18.08 0.54
C ALA A 542 20.17 -17.17 -0.18
N ALA A 543 20.00 -15.95 0.25
CA ALA A 543 19.22 -14.93 -0.45
C ALA A 543 20.00 -13.63 -0.57
N GLY A 544 19.94 -13.01 -1.74
CA GLY A 544 20.59 -11.73 -2.04
C GLY A 544 19.87 -10.95 -3.13
N VAL A 545 20.23 -9.68 -3.28
CA VAL A 545 19.66 -8.81 -4.33
C VAL A 545 20.38 -9.02 -5.65
N LEU A 546 21.69 -9.22 -5.61
CA LEU A 546 22.54 -9.37 -6.79
C LEU A 546 22.49 -10.79 -7.36
N HIS A 547 22.56 -10.91 -8.67
CA HIS A 547 22.67 -12.19 -9.37
C HIS A 547 24.04 -12.44 -10.01
N THR A 548 24.98 -11.50 -9.81
CA THR A 548 26.37 -11.61 -10.26
C THR A 548 27.24 -12.31 -9.22
N ASP A 549 28.30 -12.96 -9.68
CA ASP A 549 29.34 -13.59 -8.86
C ASP A 549 28.83 -14.68 -7.89
N ILE A 550 27.69 -15.30 -8.18
CA ILE A 550 27.17 -16.41 -7.37
C ILE A 550 28.12 -17.60 -7.48
N PRO A 551 28.52 -18.22 -6.34
CA PRO A 551 29.35 -19.40 -6.36
C PRO A 551 28.77 -20.52 -7.25
N PRO A 552 29.59 -21.21 -8.08
CA PRO A 552 29.11 -22.28 -8.97
C PRO A 552 28.47 -23.46 -8.23
N SER A 553 28.77 -23.62 -6.94
CA SER A 553 28.17 -24.63 -6.05
C SER A 553 26.69 -24.36 -5.76
N LEU A 554 26.22 -23.11 -5.89
CA LEU A 554 24.85 -22.71 -5.64
C LEU A 554 24.03 -22.62 -6.92
N ARG A 555 22.81 -23.13 -6.87
CA ARG A 555 21.84 -22.96 -7.96
C ARG A 555 21.12 -21.61 -7.82
N PRO A 556 21.26 -20.69 -8.79
CA PRO A 556 20.52 -19.44 -8.77
C PRO A 556 19.05 -19.66 -9.09
N GLU A 557 18.15 -19.09 -8.27
CA GLU A 557 16.70 -19.08 -8.46
C GLU A 557 16.19 -17.65 -8.41
N PRO A 558 15.84 -17.03 -9.56
CA PRO A 558 15.41 -15.64 -9.62
C PRO A 558 13.95 -15.47 -9.16
N LEU A 559 13.72 -14.63 -8.18
CA LEU A 559 12.39 -14.19 -7.75
C LEU A 559 12.18 -12.73 -8.19
N THR A 560 11.27 -12.49 -9.15
CA THR A 560 11.11 -11.18 -9.79
C THR A 560 9.73 -10.55 -9.59
N VAL A 561 8.78 -11.28 -9.00
CA VAL A 561 7.40 -10.81 -8.77
C VAL A 561 7.32 -10.03 -7.47
N PRO A 562 6.97 -8.73 -7.48
CA PRO A 562 6.82 -7.95 -6.24
C PRO A 562 5.54 -8.34 -5.50
N LEU A 563 5.65 -8.70 -4.21
CA LEU A 563 4.53 -9.17 -3.38
C LEU A 563 4.17 -8.25 -2.23
N ARG A 564 5.04 -7.33 -1.82
CA ARG A 564 4.95 -6.64 -0.53
C ARG A 564 4.96 -5.11 -0.58
N TYR A 565 4.68 -4.52 -1.73
CA TYR A 565 4.67 -3.06 -1.86
C TYR A 565 3.31 -2.50 -2.20
N ALA A 566 2.99 -1.36 -1.60
CA ALA A 566 1.99 -0.46 -2.16
C ALA A 566 2.46 0.00 -3.56
N PRO A 567 1.57 0.18 -4.54
CA PRO A 567 1.94 0.57 -5.90
C PRO A 567 2.78 1.86 -5.98
N SER A 568 2.50 2.84 -5.14
CA SER A 568 3.29 4.08 -5.06
C SER A 568 4.74 3.84 -4.63
N VAL A 569 4.94 2.94 -3.67
CA VAL A 569 6.27 2.54 -3.19
C VAL A 569 7.00 1.72 -4.26
N LEU A 570 6.30 0.75 -4.87
CA LEU A 570 6.88 -0.07 -5.95
C LEU A 570 7.43 0.78 -7.10
N ARG A 571 6.71 1.84 -7.49
CA ARG A 571 7.16 2.76 -8.56
C ARG A 571 8.49 3.45 -8.22
N GLU A 572 8.65 3.92 -6.99
CA GLU A 572 9.91 4.53 -6.54
C GLU A 572 11.05 3.48 -6.55
N VAL A 573 10.78 2.27 -6.07
CA VAL A 573 11.75 1.17 -6.07
C VAL A 573 12.12 0.75 -7.49
N GLN A 574 11.17 0.60 -8.41
CA GLN A 574 11.41 0.22 -9.81
C GLN A 574 12.31 1.23 -10.54
N THR A 575 12.11 2.53 -10.29
CA THR A 575 12.95 3.59 -10.87
C THR A 575 14.43 3.41 -10.48
N GLY A 576 14.69 2.98 -9.24
CA GLY A 576 16.06 2.71 -8.76
C GLY A 576 16.63 1.40 -9.31
N VAL A 577 15.85 0.31 -9.25
CA VAL A 577 16.28 -1.05 -9.69
C VAL A 577 16.69 -1.05 -11.16
N GLY A 578 15.94 -0.41 -12.04
CA GLY A 578 16.23 -0.39 -13.48
C GLY A 578 17.57 0.27 -13.88
N ARG A 579 18.24 0.91 -12.94
CA ARG A 579 19.55 1.56 -13.13
C ARG A 579 20.71 0.84 -12.45
N LEU A 580 20.43 -0.20 -11.66
CA LEU A 580 21.45 -0.99 -10.98
C LEU A 580 21.92 -2.16 -11.83
N GLN A 581 23.25 -2.30 -11.97
CA GLN A 581 23.86 -3.48 -12.61
C GLN A 581 23.79 -4.68 -11.64
N GLY A 582 23.57 -5.89 -12.20
CA GLY A 582 23.58 -7.11 -11.41
C GLY A 582 22.30 -7.35 -10.59
N VAL A 583 21.25 -6.56 -10.76
CA VAL A 583 19.92 -6.76 -10.15
C VAL A 583 18.92 -7.14 -11.24
N HIS A 584 18.11 -8.16 -10.99
CA HIS A 584 16.99 -8.50 -11.90
C HIS A 584 15.94 -7.39 -11.90
N ASN A 585 15.37 -7.12 -13.07
CA ASN A 585 14.19 -6.28 -13.15
C ASN A 585 12.96 -7.01 -12.58
N TYR A 586 11.98 -6.25 -12.09
CA TYR A 586 10.69 -6.84 -11.76
C TYR A 586 10.02 -7.40 -13.01
N SER A 587 9.32 -8.53 -12.87
CA SER A 587 8.51 -9.05 -13.96
C SER A 587 7.37 -8.11 -14.30
N ASP A 588 7.09 -7.91 -15.59
CA ASP A 588 5.99 -7.07 -16.09
C ASP A 588 4.60 -7.64 -15.79
N SER A 589 4.50 -8.88 -15.35
CA SER A 589 3.26 -9.45 -14.85
C SER A 589 2.90 -8.78 -13.52
N GLY A 590 2.31 -7.58 -13.63
CA GLY A 590 1.89 -6.80 -12.49
C GLY A 590 0.97 -7.62 -11.60
N VAL A 591 1.47 -7.99 -10.43
CA VAL A 591 0.62 -8.56 -9.37
C VAL A 591 -0.30 -7.44 -8.93
N PRO A 592 -1.61 -7.60 -9.01
CA PRO A 592 -2.52 -6.60 -8.48
C PRO A 592 -2.26 -6.46 -6.97
N ALA A 593 -1.77 -5.31 -6.58
CA ALA A 593 -1.61 -5.01 -5.16
C ALA A 593 -3.00 -5.01 -4.48
N PRO A 594 -3.09 -5.38 -3.19
CA PRO A 594 -4.36 -5.39 -2.47
C PRO A 594 -5.02 -4.02 -2.32
N GLY A 595 -4.33 -2.94 -2.67
CA GLY A 595 -4.88 -1.58 -2.67
C GLY A 595 -3.95 -0.59 -3.37
N ASP A 596 -4.53 0.49 -3.90
CA ASP A 596 -3.81 1.61 -4.53
C ASP A 596 -4.46 2.95 -4.18
N GLY A 597 -3.75 4.05 -4.39
CA GLY A 597 -4.20 5.43 -4.14
C GLY A 597 -3.41 6.19 -3.08
N LEU A 598 -2.64 5.49 -2.22
CA LEU A 598 -1.70 6.15 -1.33
C LEU A 598 -0.55 6.75 -2.15
N ARG A 599 -0.21 8.00 -1.85
CA ARG A 599 0.87 8.72 -2.53
C ARG A 599 2.12 8.76 -1.69
N VAL A 600 3.28 8.88 -2.36
CA VAL A 600 4.50 9.28 -1.70
C VAL A 600 4.34 10.72 -1.20
N ILE A 601 4.56 10.92 0.09
CA ILE A 601 4.53 12.25 0.70
C ILE A 601 5.90 12.88 0.48
N ARG A 602 5.92 14.12 -0.04
CA ARG A 602 7.16 14.87 -0.27
C ARG A 602 7.19 16.09 0.62
N LEU A 603 8.26 16.22 1.41
CA LEU A 603 8.56 17.36 2.26
C LEU A 603 9.77 18.08 1.67
N SER A 604 9.80 19.41 1.72
CA SER A 604 10.91 20.19 1.20
C SER A 604 11.88 20.57 2.33
N HIS A 605 13.16 20.28 2.16
CA HIS A 605 14.18 20.79 3.06
C HIS A 605 14.34 22.30 2.93
N HIS A 606 14.48 23.00 4.04
CA HIS A 606 14.47 24.47 4.11
C HIS A 606 15.76 25.15 3.59
N GLY A 607 16.74 24.40 3.11
CA GLY A 607 17.96 24.93 2.52
C GLY A 607 18.75 25.84 3.46
N ASN A 608 19.34 26.90 2.91
CA ASN A 608 20.22 27.84 3.66
C ASN A 608 19.50 28.69 4.73
N ALA A 609 18.17 28.64 4.82
CA ALA A 609 17.42 29.36 5.86
C ALA A 609 17.63 28.76 7.25
N HIS A 610 18.07 27.50 7.34
CA HIS A 610 18.36 26.79 8.57
C HIS A 610 19.81 26.27 8.56
N ARG A 611 20.46 26.28 9.73
CA ARG A 611 21.81 25.77 9.88
C ARG A 611 21.84 24.27 9.60
N GLY A 612 22.37 23.87 8.46
CA GLY A 612 22.54 22.48 8.08
C GLY A 612 22.34 22.29 6.56
N ARG A 613 23.32 21.65 5.92
CA ARG A 613 23.30 21.36 4.49
C ARG A 613 22.33 20.21 4.17
N TRP A 614 22.10 19.31 5.11
CA TRP A 614 21.34 18.10 4.93
C TRP A 614 20.16 18.02 5.91
N PRO A 615 19.07 17.34 5.55
CA PRO A 615 17.91 17.16 6.43
C PRO A 615 18.24 16.55 7.79
N VAL A 616 19.26 15.68 7.90
CA VAL A 616 19.68 15.07 9.16
C VAL A 616 20.14 16.12 10.19
N GLU A 617 20.73 17.23 9.73
CA GLU A 617 21.20 18.33 10.59
C GLU A 617 20.08 19.32 10.96
N CYS A 618 18.94 19.23 10.29
CA CYS A 618 17.87 20.23 10.38
C CYS A 618 16.82 19.82 11.42
N GLN A 619 16.73 20.59 12.51
CA GLN A 619 15.72 20.39 13.56
C GLN A 619 14.29 20.62 13.04
N GLN A 620 14.09 21.56 12.12
CA GLN A 620 12.79 21.85 11.55
C GLN A 620 12.28 20.70 10.68
N CYS A 621 13.16 20.04 9.90
CA CYS A 621 12.79 18.83 9.17
C CYS A 621 12.29 17.74 10.13
N GLY A 622 12.94 17.58 11.30
CA GLY A 622 12.47 16.65 12.34
C GLY A 622 11.08 16.98 12.85
N LYS A 623 10.77 18.26 13.07
CA LYS A 623 9.42 18.69 13.49
C LYS A 623 8.36 18.44 12.42
N GLU A 624 8.68 18.69 11.16
CA GLU A 624 7.75 18.45 10.04
C GLU A 624 7.48 16.97 9.79
N VAL A 625 8.54 16.16 9.88
CA VAL A 625 8.38 14.69 9.86
C VAL A 625 7.48 14.24 11.01
N ALA A 626 7.70 14.75 12.23
CA ALA A 626 6.85 14.43 13.38
C ALA A 626 5.39 14.83 13.16
N ALA A 627 5.16 16.02 12.60
CA ALA A 627 3.81 16.49 12.26
C ALA A 627 3.13 15.57 11.24
N GLU A 628 3.86 15.10 10.23
CA GLU A 628 3.31 14.18 9.24
C GLU A 628 3.04 12.79 9.83
N LEU A 629 3.91 12.26 10.69
CA LEU A 629 3.66 11.00 11.38
C LEU A 629 2.41 11.07 12.29
N ARG A 630 2.20 12.20 12.99
CA ARG A 630 0.95 12.42 13.75
C ARG A 630 -0.27 12.51 12.84
N ARG A 631 -0.14 13.14 11.67
CA ARG A 631 -1.23 13.22 10.67
C ARG A 631 -1.62 11.83 10.16
N LEU A 632 -0.66 10.91 10.08
CA LEU A 632 -0.89 9.48 9.82
C LEU A 632 -1.44 8.73 11.06
N GLY A 633 -1.55 9.38 12.22
CA GLY A 633 -2.04 8.76 13.44
C GLY A 633 -1.04 7.80 14.10
N VAL A 634 0.25 7.94 13.84
CA VAL A 634 1.29 7.14 14.49
C VAL A 634 1.31 7.43 15.98
N GLY A 635 1.24 6.38 16.81
CA GLY A 635 1.23 6.49 18.28
C GLY A 635 -0.07 7.06 18.87
N SER A 636 -1.06 7.36 18.05
CA SER A 636 -2.38 7.74 18.57
C SER A 636 -3.07 6.47 19.11
N GLY A 637 -3.01 6.27 20.42
CA GLY A 637 -3.77 5.22 21.11
C GLY A 637 -5.29 5.48 21.02
N GLY A 638 -5.80 5.56 19.78
CA GLY A 638 -7.20 5.88 19.51
C GLY A 638 -8.13 4.81 20.05
N SER A 639 -9.26 5.25 20.59
CA SER A 639 -10.38 4.37 20.92
C SER A 639 -10.72 3.54 19.68
N SER A 640 -10.51 2.24 19.76
CA SER A 640 -10.89 1.29 18.74
C SER A 640 -12.41 1.27 18.62
N LEU A 641 -12.95 2.00 17.64
CA LEU A 641 -14.30 1.74 17.20
C LEU A 641 -14.34 0.29 16.67
N PRO A 642 -15.41 -0.47 16.95
CA PRO A 642 -15.57 -1.80 16.37
C PRO A 642 -15.38 -1.73 14.85
N ASN A 643 -14.55 -2.61 14.28
CA ASN A 643 -14.19 -2.67 12.87
C ASN A 643 -13.25 -1.56 12.33
N SER A 644 -12.62 -0.77 13.21
CA SER A 644 -11.57 0.16 12.80
C SER A 644 -10.21 -0.56 12.72
N PRO A 645 -9.35 -0.24 11.74
CA PRO A 645 -8.00 -0.79 11.68
C PRO A 645 -7.20 -0.47 12.94
N THR A 646 -6.35 -1.41 13.37
CA THR A 646 -5.41 -1.16 14.47
C THR A 646 -4.55 0.07 14.15
N PRO A 647 -4.45 1.07 15.04
CA PRO A 647 -3.67 2.26 14.78
C PRO A 647 -2.19 1.93 14.55
N LEU A 648 -1.50 2.80 13.82
CA LEU A 648 -0.06 2.69 13.60
C LEU A 648 0.69 2.94 14.90
N SER A 649 1.64 2.06 15.22
CA SER A 649 2.56 2.18 16.35
C SER A 649 3.82 2.91 15.94
N TYR A 650 4.61 3.42 16.89
CA TYR A 650 5.92 4.02 16.62
C TYR A 650 6.89 3.02 15.98
N ARG A 651 6.82 1.74 16.38
CA ARG A 651 7.62 0.65 15.81
C ARG A 651 7.31 0.37 14.31
N ASP A 652 6.21 0.88 13.77
CA ASP A 652 5.85 0.78 12.36
C ASP A 652 6.65 1.74 11.47
N VAL A 653 7.53 2.56 12.06
CA VAL A 653 8.20 3.67 11.37
C VAL A 653 9.72 3.49 11.37
N PHE A 654 10.32 3.58 10.18
CA PHE A 654 11.75 3.84 10.00
C PHE A 654 11.97 5.26 9.48
N ILE A 655 12.99 5.93 10.00
CA ILE A 655 13.58 7.14 9.43
C ILE A 655 14.99 6.79 9.00
N ILE A 656 15.25 6.76 7.70
CA ILE A 656 16.46 6.23 7.11
C ILE A 656 17.27 7.36 6.49
N THR A 657 18.58 7.41 6.78
CA THR A 657 19.51 8.33 6.14
C THR A 657 20.79 7.61 5.73
N ARG A 658 21.51 8.18 4.76
CA ARG A 658 22.87 7.79 4.39
C ARG A 658 23.94 8.64 5.11
N SER A 659 23.54 9.64 5.88
CA SER A 659 24.48 10.53 6.51
C SER A 659 25.26 9.84 7.63
N SER A 660 26.59 9.89 7.54
CA SER A 660 27.50 9.46 8.60
C SER A 660 27.45 10.39 9.84
N GLU A 661 26.76 11.52 9.75
CA GLU A 661 26.59 12.50 10.84
C GLU A 661 25.36 12.22 11.73
N LEU A 662 24.61 11.12 11.43
CA LEU A 662 23.55 10.67 12.33
C LEU A 662 24.15 10.21 13.64
N GLN A 663 23.72 10.83 14.74
CA GLN A 663 24.15 10.49 16.11
C GLN A 663 23.09 10.82 17.15
N ASP A 664 23.13 10.11 18.26
CA ASP A 664 22.39 10.41 19.49
C ASP A 664 23.16 11.35 20.44
N ASP A 665 22.55 11.75 21.54
CA ASP A 665 23.25 12.42 22.63
C ASP A 665 24.30 11.48 23.23
N ILE A 666 25.55 11.88 23.16
CA ILE A 666 26.67 11.17 23.81
C ILE A 666 26.86 11.79 25.20
N LYS A 667 26.82 10.93 26.23
CA LYS A 667 27.02 11.31 27.61
C LYS A 667 28.32 10.70 28.11
N ASP A 668 29.06 11.45 28.96
CA ASP A 668 30.19 10.92 29.68
C ASP A 668 29.77 10.06 30.91
N ASP A 669 30.74 9.48 31.60
CA ASP A 669 30.49 8.64 32.78
C ASP A 669 29.81 9.41 33.93
N ALA A 670 29.87 10.75 33.93
CA ALA A 670 29.19 11.63 34.86
C ALA A 670 27.77 12.00 34.41
N GLY A 671 27.33 11.52 33.23
CA GLY A 671 25.99 11.79 32.64
C GLY A 671 25.88 13.14 31.95
N GLN A 672 27.00 13.90 31.78
CA GLN A 672 26.99 15.14 31.02
C GLN A 672 27.03 14.88 29.52
N VAL A 673 26.19 15.63 28.75
CA VAL A 673 26.13 15.54 27.31
C VAL A 673 27.41 16.12 26.69
N THR A 674 28.27 15.28 26.14
CA THR A 674 29.51 15.63 25.47
C THR A 674 29.33 15.93 23.99
N SER A 675 28.33 15.28 23.36
CA SER A 675 27.88 15.59 21.99
C SER A 675 26.36 15.56 21.92
N ARG A 676 25.79 16.48 21.14
CA ARG A 676 24.34 16.59 21.00
C ARG A 676 23.86 15.79 19.83
N ALA A 677 22.67 15.21 19.98
CA ALA A 677 21.94 14.51 18.92
C ALA A 677 21.80 15.36 17.64
N SER A 678 21.76 14.70 16.50
CA SER A 678 21.51 15.31 15.19
C SER A 678 20.26 16.18 15.19
N GLY A 679 20.22 17.20 14.33
CA GLY A 679 19.12 18.16 14.29
C GLY A 679 17.75 17.50 14.14
N VAL A 680 17.61 16.56 13.19
CA VAL A 680 16.37 15.81 12.96
C VAL A 680 15.92 15.05 14.21
N VAL A 681 16.84 14.41 14.94
CA VAL A 681 16.54 13.65 16.17
C VAL A 681 15.99 14.58 17.25
N ARG A 682 16.62 15.76 17.41
CA ARG A 682 16.13 16.80 18.34
C ARG A 682 14.75 17.27 17.96
N GLY A 683 14.50 17.55 16.67
CA GLY A 683 13.18 17.96 16.19
C GLY A 683 12.07 16.93 16.47
N LEU A 684 12.36 15.65 16.28
CA LEU A 684 11.43 14.55 16.59
C LEU A 684 11.15 14.47 18.10
N ARG A 685 12.19 14.59 18.94
CA ARG A 685 12.06 14.55 20.41
C ARG A 685 11.34 15.77 20.98
N ASP A 686 11.60 16.97 20.44
CA ASP A 686 10.88 18.20 20.82
C ASP A 686 9.37 18.05 20.62
N GLU A 687 9.00 17.28 19.62
CA GLU A 687 7.62 16.94 19.31
C GLU A 687 7.11 15.72 20.10
N GLY A 688 7.88 15.19 21.05
CA GLY A 688 7.46 14.14 21.97
C GLY A 688 7.45 12.71 21.39
N LEU A 689 8.12 12.46 20.23
CA LEU A 689 8.20 11.11 19.69
C LEU A 689 9.25 10.28 20.46
N PRO A 690 8.95 9.02 20.83
CA PRO A 690 9.94 8.09 21.38
C PRO A 690 10.86 7.64 20.24
N VAL A 691 12.13 8.02 20.29
CA VAL A 691 13.11 7.79 19.23
C VAL A 691 14.23 6.89 19.71
N CYS A 692 14.56 5.85 18.94
CA CYS A 692 15.80 5.08 19.01
C CYS A 692 16.70 5.49 17.84
N VAL A 693 17.98 5.76 18.10
CA VAL A 693 18.94 6.19 17.08
C VAL A 693 20.04 5.16 16.94
N LEU A 694 20.31 4.75 15.71
CA LEU A 694 21.39 3.83 15.34
C LEU A 694 22.27 4.46 14.27
N GLY A 695 23.30 5.17 14.70
CA GLY A 695 24.29 5.79 13.83
C GLY A 695 25.51 4.90 13.59
N LEU A 696 26.33 5.26 12.58
CA LEU A 696 27.58 4.54 12.27
C LEU A 696 28.63 4.63 13.40
N GLN A 697 28.54 5.66 14.22
CA GLN A 697 29.46 5.87 15.32
C GLN A 697 29.18 4.97 16.55
N ASP A 698 27.93 4.49 16.68
CA ASP A 698 27.49 3.67 17.82
C ASP A 698 28.26 2.34 17.90
N VAL A 699 28.56 1.73 16.75
CA VAL A 699 29.36 0.50 16.67
C VAL A 699 30.76 0.68 17.25
N ARG A 700 31.37 1.87 17.03
CA ARG A 700 32.74 2.14 17.46
C ARG A 700 32.84 2.50 18.95
N HIS A 701 31.81 3.12 19.50
CA HIS A 701 31.83 3.65 20.85
C HIS A 701 31.20 2.70 21.88
N ASN A 702 30.13 1.96 21.50
CA ASN A 702 29.46 1.03 22.41
C ASN A 702 28.82 -0.14 21.65
N ARG A 703 29.65 -1.08 21.24
CA ARG A 703 29.24 -2.25 20.47
C ARG A 703 28.14 -3.05 21.14
N ALA A 704 28.23 -3.29 22.45
CA ALA A 704 27.24 -4.10 23.17
C ALA A 704 25.83 -3.46 23.15
N ARG A 705 25.77 -2.15 23.29
CA ARG A 705 24.49 -1.43 23.17
C ARG A 705 23.95 -1.47 21.75
N TRP A 706 24.82 -1.25 20.76
CA TRP A 706 24.43 -1.35 19.35
C TRP A 706 23.86 -2.72 19.00
N GLU A 707 24.46 -3.81 19.48
CA GLU A 707 23.96 -5.17 19.28
C GLU A 707 22.54 -5.35 19.84
N ILE A 708 22.28 -4.84 21.05
CA ILE A 708 20.94 -4.87 21.66
C ILE A 708 19.94 -4.06 20.85
N ASP A 709 20.30 -2.84 20.45
CA ASP A 709 19.40 -1.95 19.72
C ASP A 709 19.10 -2.48 18.30
N VAL A 710 20.07 -3.13 17.62
CA VAL A 710 19.86 -3.82 16.34
C VAL A 710 18.95 -5.04 16.50
N ASP A 711 19.14 -5.83 17.54
CA ASP A 711 18.31 -6.98 17.84
C ASP A 711 16.87 -6.56 18.17
N ASP A 712 16.67 -5.49 18.93
CA ASP A 712 15.36 -4.88 19.21
C ASP A 712 14.68 -4.39 17.94
N MET A 713 15.43 -3.64 17.11
CA MET A 713 14.96 -3.14 15.83
C MET A 713 14.53 -4.28 14.89
N ALA A 714 15.31 -5.37 14.80
CA ALA A 714 15.05 -6.48 13.91
C ALA A 714 13.70 -7.16 14.19
N VAL A 715 13.33 -7.29 15.46
CA VAL A 715 12.08 -7.92 15.90
C VAL A 715 10.98 -6.92 16.31
N ALA A 716 11.25 -5.62 16.21
CA ALA A 716 10.33 -4.54 16.59
C ALA A 716 9.75 -4.70 18.01
N ALA A 717 10.59 -5.10 18.98
CA ALA A 717 10.16 -5.44 20.34
C ALA A 717 9.68 -4.19 21.10
N THR A 718 10.37 -3.06 20.97
CA THR A 718 9.99 -1.80 21.64
C THR A 718 9.19 -0.89 20.72
N ASP A 719 8.23 -0.14 21.30
CA ASP A 719 7.39 0.80 20.53
C ASP A 719 8.07 2.16 20.42
N ARG A 720 9.05 2.28 19.49
CA ARG A 720 9.82 3.49 19.22
C ARG A 720 9.98 3.70 17.72
N VAL A 721 10.09 4.96 17.30
CA VAL A 721 10.54 5.33 15.96
C VAL A 721 12.03 5.06 15.85
N THR A 722 12.45 4.27 14.88
CA THR A 722 13.87 4.02 14.66
C THR A 722 14.43 4.99 13.63
N VAL A 723 15.40 5.81 14.03
CA VAL A 723 16.20 6.68 13.15
C VAL A 723 17.55 6.02 12.93
N THR A 724 17.88 5.67 11.67
CA THR A 724 19.03 4.80 11.44
C THR A 724 19.74 5.07 10.12
N HIS A 725 21.00 4.64 10.06
CA HIS A 725 21.73 4.55 8.81
C HIS A 725 21.20 3.37 7.97
N TYR A 726 21.17 3.54 6.65
CA TYR A 726 20.61 2.55 5.71
C TYR A 726 21.23 1.15 5.81
N SER A 727 22.51 1.06 6.19
CA SER A 727 23.23 -0.21 6.35
C SER A 727 22.59 -1.14 7.37
N TRP A 728 21.96 -0.61 8.41
CA TRP A 728 21.42 -1.42 9.52
C TRP A 728 20.02 -1.98 9.27
N VAL A 729 19.36 -1.57 8.17
CA VAL A 729 17.99 -1.97 7.86
C VAL A 729 17.86 -2.93 6.67
N GLN A 730 18.98 -3.47 6.19
CA GLN A 730 18.93 -4.44 5.11
C GLN A 730 18.12 -5.68 5.52
N GLY A 731 17.25 -6.17 4.63
CA GLY A 731 16.32 -7.26 4.90
C GLY A 731 15.10 -6.89 5.77
N LEU A 732 15.11 -5.74 6.44
CA LEU A 732 13.96 -5.29 7.26
C LEU A 732 12.99 -4.45 6.45
N GLU A 733 11.73 -4.45 6.88
CA GLU A 733 10.66 -3.65 6.28
C GLU A 733 9.78 -3.00 7.37
N ARG A 734 9.22 -1.82 7.07
CA ARG A 734 8.22 -1.14 7.91
C ARG A 734 7.07 -0.58 7.07
N ARG A 735 5.92 -0.37 7.71
CA ARG A 735 4.74 0.20 7.05
C ARG A 735 4.98 1.63 6.59
N VAL A 736 5.68 2.41 7.40
CA VAL A 736 6.01 3.81 7.11
C VAL A 736 7.53 3.97 7.11
N VAL A 737 8.06 4.54 6.02
CA VAL A 737 9.47 4.88 5.92
C VAL A 737 9.61 6.34 5.56
N VAL A 738 10.46 7.05 6.31
CA VAL A 738 10.89 8.41 6.02
C VAL A 738 12.31 8.36 5.47
N MET A 739 12.50 8.87 4.27
CA MET A 739 13.81 9.00 3.64
C MET A 739 14.38 10.40 3.86
N LEU A 740 15.55 10.48 4.46
CA LEU A 740 16.32 11.70 4.62
C LEU A 740 17.56 11.61 3.73
N PRO A 741 17.67 12.40 2.65
CA PRO A 741 18.89 12.47 1.85
C PRO A 741 20.09 12.85 2.70
N GLY A 742 21.24 12.28 2.38
CA GLY A 742 22.49 12.54 3.09
C GLY A 742 23.70 12.09 2.29
N ARG A 743 24.88 12.49 2.75
CA ARG A 743 26.17 12.03 2.20
C ARG A 743 26.93 11.25 3.24
N ASP A 744 27.50 10.15 2.84
CA ASP A 744 28.56 9.50 3.58
C ASP A 744 29.92 9.97 3.04
N LYS A 745 30.65 10.75 3.83
CA LYS A 745 31.94 11.31 3.47
C LYS A 745 32.97 10.25 3.06
N ALA A 746 32.83 9.04 3.61
CA ALA A 746 33.81 7.98 3.39
C ALA A 746 33.56 7.22 2.06
N THR A 747 32.29 7.09 1.63
CA THR A 747 31.93 6.25 0.46
C THR A 747 31.57 7.05 -0.79
N ASP A 748 31.28 8.35 -0.65
CA ASP A 748 30.75 9.19 -1.73
C ASP A 748 31.78 10.15 -2.32
N GLU A 749 33.03 10.11 -1.86
CA GLU A 749 34.08 10.94 -2.38
C GLU A 749 34.34 10.61 -3.86
N GLY A 750 34.09 11.59 -4.76
CA GLY A 750 34.26 11.43 -6.21
C GLY A 750 33.06 10.78 -6.96
N ARG A 751 31.95 10.43 -6.31
CA ARG A 751 30.76 9.90 -6.96
C ARG A 751 29.82 11.02 -7.46
N ASN A 752 29.07 10.73 -8.53
CA ASN A 752 28.08 11.63 -9.08
C ASN A 752 26.88 11.74 -8.13
N ASP A 753 26.46 12.96 -7.79
CA ASP A 753 25.34 13.26 -6.87
C ASP A 753 24.02 12.61 -7.34
N GLU A 754 23.78 12.50 -8.63
CA GLU A 754 22.56 11.88 -9.19
C GLU A 754 22.51 10.36 -8.92
N LEU A 755 23.65 9.67 -9.03
CA LEU A 755 23.74 8.24 -8.74
C LEU A 755 23.57 7.95 -7.23
N ILE A 756 24.09 8.86 -6.40
CA ILE A 756 23.93 8.78 -4.94
C ILE A 756 22.46 8.91 -4.56
N ASP A 757 21.76 9.93 -5.08
CA ASP A 757 20.33 10.15 -4.81
C ASP A 757 19.47 8.94 -5.23
N LEU A 758 19.75 8.34 -6.38
CA LEU A 758 19.07 7.15 -6.85
C LEU A 758 19.27 5.92 -5.96
N SER A 759 20.52 5.71 -5.53
CA SER A 759 20.85 4.60 -4.63
C SER A 759 20.12 4.76 -3.27
N ASP A 760 20.11 5.99 -2.74
CA ASP A 760 19.43 6.31 -1.49
C ASP A 760 17.91 6.10 -1.58
N ARG A 761 17.31 6.54 -2.68
CA ARG A 761 15.88 6.33 -2.95
C ARG A 761 15.52 4.85 -2.99
N LEU A 762 16.33 4.05 -3.71
CA LEU A 762 16.11 2.61 -3.76
C LEU A 762 16.21 1.97 -2.39
N LEU A 763 17.28 2.29 -1.65
CA LEU A 763 17.56 1.69 -0.34
C LEU A 763 16.47 2.00 0.67
N ALA A 764 16.02 3.26 0.76
CA ALA A 764 14.94 3.66 1.66
C ALA A 764 13.57 3.12 1.19
N ALA A 765 13.23 3.32 -0.09
CA ALA A 765 11.95 2.88 -0.62
C ALA A 765 11.77 1.37 -0.50
N SER A 766 12.83 0.58 -0.70
CA SER A 766 12.79 -0.88 -0.59
C SER A 766 12.55 -1.40 0.84
N ARG A 767 12.66 -0.54 1.86
CA ARG A 767 12.33 -0.86 3.26
C ARG A 767 10.87 -0.53 3.62
N CYS A 768 10.17 0.17 2.71
CA CYS A 768 8.80 0.63 2.90
C CYS A 768 7.80 -0.33 2.27
N THR A 769 6.82 -0.79 3.03
CA THR A 769 5.74 -1.60 2.44
C THR A 769 4.55 -0.75 1.98
N THR A 770 4.22 0.32 2.71
CA THR A 770 2.93 1.00 2.54
C THR A 770 3.04 2.51 2.28
N GLN A 771 3.63 3.29 3.17
CA GLN A 771 3.69 4.75 3.06
C GLN A 771 5.12 5.27 3.08
N LEU A 772 5.57 5.80 1.96
CA LEU A 772 6.86 6.46 1.84
C LEU A 772 6.72 7.98 2.03
N ILE A 773 7.59 8.55 2.86
CA ILE A 773 7.75 9.99 3.05
C ILE A 773 9.18 10.35 2.62
N MET A 774 9.34 11.29 1.72
CA MET A 774 10.63 11.73 1.20
C MET A 774 10.87 13.19 1.56
N VAL A 775 12.04 13.52 2.07
CA VAL A 775 12.47 14.91 2.29
C VAL A 775 13.37 15.30 1.12
N ASP A 776 12.85 16.12 0.22
CA ASP A 776 13.57 16.57 -0.97
C ASP A 776 14.47 17.76 -0.62
N VAL A 777 15.73 17.71 -1.07
CA VAL A 777 16.66 18.85 -0.98
C VAL A 777 16.54 19.65 -2.27
N PRO A 778 16.18 20.96 -2.22
CA PRO A 778 16.14 21.79 -3.41
C PRO A 778 17.52 21.81 -4.07
N HIS A 779 17.61 21.36 -5.33
CA HIS A 779 18.83 21.54 -6.12
C HIS A 779 19.08 23.05 -6.27
N VAL A 780 20.15 23.53 -5.69
CA VAL A 780 20.67 24.87 -6.03
C VAL A 780 21.13 24.77 -7.48
N THR A 781 20.28 25.17 -8.42
CA THR A 781 20.71 25.47 -9.78
C THR A 781 21.83 26.50 -9.62
N THR A 782 23.08 26.06 -9.80
CA THR A 782 24.20 26.95 -10.02
C THR A 782 23.85 27.74 -11.26
N ALA A 783 23.32 28.96 -11.08
CA ALA A 783 23.23 29.93 -12.12
C ALA A 783 24.68 30.12 -12.62
N THR A 784 24.99 29.46 -13.73
CA THR A 784 26.20 29.76 -14.49
C THR A 784 26.09 31.23 -14.84
N SER A 785 26.80 32.06 -14.11
CA SER A 785 27.12 33.44 -14.43
C SER A 785 27.81 33.41 -15.78
N THR A 786 27.08 33.55 -16.84
CA THR A 786 27.63 34.08 -18.11
C THR A 786 27.77 35.58 -17.94
N ALA A 787 28.84 35.98 -17.26
CA ALA A 787 29.37 37.30 -17.41
C ALA A 787 30.23 37.29 -18.69
N THR A 788 29.74 37.91 -19.75
CA THR A 788 30.48 38.62 -20.78
C THR A 788 29.69 39.80 -21.24
#